data_c498ef9d524c9468c2976cf889a20a09
#
_entry.id   c498ef9d524c9468c2976cf889a20a09
#
_cell.length_a   1.000
_cell.length_b   1.000
_cell.length_c   1.000
_cell.angle_alpha   90.00
_cell.angle_beta   90.00
_cell.angle_gamma   90.00
#
_symmetry.space_group_name_H-M   'P 1'
#
loop_
_entity.id
_entity.type
_entity.pdbx_description
1 polymer ?
#
loop_
_entity_poly.entity_id
_entity_poly.type
_entity_poly.pdbx_seq_one_letter_code
_entity_poly.pdbx_strand_id
1 'polypeptide(L)'
;MQIKNILIFAAMALSSIGAYAQFGVVTPLHVNGNQLNDQYGNKVVLHGVMDTPNPYFNSYRWGYDCNDNTVSACINYFDKLFTAITDTSQGAYCNIFRLHLDPCWTNDPNKTSTGSETGEANISRFSSTRLSKYLSSLYCPIAEKAIGHGLYVVVRPPGVCPSSLKVGDEYQEYLKTVWNIVSSNSYIKNNSGVISLELANEPVNVYASDGSSSTRALYDYFQPIVNIIRANGFTGIIWVPGTGYQSQYQSYSSYPIQDSNFGYAVHVYPGWYGASDTSYDHTSFINNFQAQVPVVTSKPILVSEIDWSPAQDGVGKYNEFGQWVASNYGTWGTASTSKWGNAWKAVHDYFGNISMTLSSSDDYIDVATYLNSGTVTPAFDGNPEACSGACFSWYADYAKVNYAHATASSSSSDESSSAVPTGTSMIPSFSSTNDLVPSEWTLVDNGSICSSGTASSGPRLMTFASGGDFSTGLYVRTISSSKDGYAEYGSVSGNTLSLQYGNYLVSLNAVAWTGNPYVKAEILDEDGNVLTSRIAQCTTNVNRDRTVAITNSTNLYFSFYCMTKGNYRLRITPVADAAGNTGDWQEIIIGNVAMYYQGNPLAFTEEGVVPAGWKIIDAGSQLTAGSASSGPRTFNFTAGGDFSYGLYVRQSDSTQDGYAEFGSIGGYGLTLLQGDYRLTYNAVAWQGNPYMKCEVLTEGGTVLGSQIVQLSPNVNRSLNVSTSGSTQGSVYFTAPSTGYYRFRWTPVADSNGSAGTWLEGVIGHIKISMVSANAKGNIVNAASTTSISDIEQSADHTAASWYTLQGVKLQAAPSVPGTYIMNGKIVIVR
;
A
#
# COMPACT_ATOMS: atom_id res chain seq x y z
N MET A 1 -41.44 -29.72 -26.97
CA MET A 1 -41.31 -29.63 -25.53
C MET A 1 -39.94 -30.15 -25.10
N GLN A 2 -38.82 -29.42 -25.41
CA GLN A 2 -37.43 -29.73 -25.00
C GLN A 2 -36.46 -28.66 -25.54
N ILE A 3 -36.61 -27.39 -25.20
CA ILE A 3 -35.64 -26.33 -25.47
C ILE A 3 -35.71 -25.24 -24.37
N LYS A 4 -36.10 -25.58 -23.13
CA LYS A 4 -36.18 -24.63 -22.04
C LYS A 4 -35.26 -24.94 -20.84
N ASN A 5 -34.48 -26.02 -20.88
CA ASN A 5 -33.65 -26.42 -19.72
C ASN A 5 -32.13 -26.32 -19.93
N ILE A 6 -31.63 -25.64 -20.99
CA ILE A 6 -30.18 -25.47 -21.24
C ILE A 6 -29.70 -24.06 -20.88
N LEU A 7 -30.60 -23.11 -20.55
CA LEU A 7 -30.23 -21.72 -20.24
C LEU A 7 -30.15 -21.41 -18.74
N ILE A 8 -30.35 -22.40 -17.86
CA ILE A 8 -30.27 -22.19 -16.38
C ILE A 8 -28.95 -22.71 -15.80
N PHE A 9 -28.15 -23.50 -16.50
CA PHE A 9 -26.84 -23.97 -16.01
C PHE A 9 -25.63 -23.15 -16.47
N ALA A 10 -25.81 -22.14 -17.32
CA ALA A 10 -24.73 -21.20 -17.70
C ALA A 10 -24.68 -19.90 -16.87
N ALA A 11 -25.65 -19.69 -15.94
CA ALA A 11 -25.72 -18.49 -15.12
C ALA A 11 -25.25 -18.71 -13.67
N MET A 12 -24.76 -19.90 -13.32
CA MET A 12 -24.23 -20.18 -11.96
C MET A 12 -22.72 -20.42 -11.90
N ALA A 13 -21.98 -20.12 -12.97
CA ALA A 13 -20.51 -20.25 -12.99
C ALA A 13 -19.78 -18.89 -13.06
N LEU A 14 -20.43 -17.77 -12.75
CA LEU A 14 -19.85 -16.43 -12.84
C LEU A 14 -20.03 -15.62 -11.54
N SER A 15 -19.91 -16.26 -10.38
CA SER A 15 -19.93 -15.51 -9.12
C SER A 15 -19.02 -16.16 -8.07
N SER A 16 -17.71 -16.17 -8.32
CA SER A 16 -16.70 -16.32 -7.26
C SER A 16 -15.28 -15.96 -7.77
N ILE A 17 -15.13 -14.78 -8.37
CA ILE A 17 -13.80 -14.20 -8.62
C ILE A 17 -13.77 -12.90 -7.84
N GLY A 18 -13.26 -12.97 -6.60
CA GLY A 18 -13.11 -11.74 -5.82
C GLY A 18 -12.86 -11.92 -4.32
N ALA A 19 -12.03 -12.89 -3.91
CA ALA A 19 -11.77 -13.06 -2.48
C ALA A 19 -10.31 -13.33 -2.10
N TYR A 20 -9.35 -13.15 -3.01
CA TYR A 20 -7.95 -13.46 -2.70
C TYR A 20 -7.02 -12.32 -3.09
N ALA A 21 -6.05 -12.02 -2.20
CA ALA A 21 -4.91 -11.16 -2.52
C ALA A 21 -4.13 -11.74 -3.70
N GLN A 22 -3.54 -10.88 -4.52
CA GLN A 22 -2.75 -11.31 -5.67
C GLN A 22 -1.31 -11.59 -5.25
N PHE A 23 -0.77 -12.77 -5.62
CA PHE A 23 0.63 -13.09 -5.35
C PHE A 23 1.57 -12.26 -6.26
N GLY A 24 2.72 -11.82 -5.70
CA GLY A 24 3.73 -11.03 -6.42
C GLY A 24 3.37 -9.56 -6.64
N VAL A 25 2.21 -9.11 -6.15
CA VAL A 25 1.80 -7.71 -6.18
C VAL A 25 1.75 -7.15 -4.77
N VAL A 26 2.64 -6.21 -4.47
CA VAL A 26 2.63 -5.50 -3.18
C VAL A 26 1.68 -4.32 -3.24
N THR A 27 0.67 -4.38 -2.41
CA THR A 27 -0.31 -3.31 -2.21
C THR A 27 -0.28 -2.85 -0.76
N PRO A 28 -0.68 -1.60 -0.44
CA PRO A 28 -0.67 -1.16 0.94
C PRO A 28 -1.39 -2.13 1.88
N LEU A 29 -0.70 -2.55 2.93
CA LEU A 29 -1.25 -3.39 3.99
C LEU A 29 -1.65 -2.54 5.21
N HIS A 30 -2.68 -3.00 5.90
CA HIS A 30 -3.11 -2.45 7.17
C HIS A 30 -3.59 -3.55 8.11
N VAL A 31 -3.61 -3.23 9.39
CA VAL A 31 -4.13 -4.14 10.43
C VAL A 31 -5.63 -3.94 10.58
N ASN A 32 -6.37 -5.03 10.46
CA ASN A 32 -7.81 -5.08 10.68
C ASN A 32 -8.14 -6.17 11.72
N GLY A 33 -8.37 -5.76 12.97
CA GLY A 33 -8.51 -6.70 14.08
C GLY A 33 -7.23 -7.51 14.28
N ASN A 34 -7.33 -8.82 14.11
CA ASN A 34 -6.18 -9.74 14.20
C ASN A 34 -5.60 -10.14 12.82
N GLN A 35 -5.96 -9.45 11.75
CA GLN A 35 -5.53 -9.82 10.40
C GLN A 35 -4.74 -8.69 9.73
N LEU A 36 -3.91 -9.05 8.76
CA LEU A 36 -3.42 -8.14 7.75
C LEU A 36 -4.40 -8.16 6.57
N ASN A 37 -4.77 -6.97 6.11
CA ASN A 37 -5.57 -6.83 4.90
C ASN A 37 -4.82 -5.97 3.89
N ASP A 38 -4.97 -6.32 2.61
CA ASP A 38 -4.54 -5.47 1.51
C ASP A 38 -5.53 -4.29 1.30
N GLN A 39 -5.22 -3.44 0.35
CA GLN A 39 -6.07 -2.29 0.01
C GLN A 39 -7.47 -2.67 -0.52
N TYR A 40 -7.70 -3.93 -0.87
CA TYR A 40 -8.98 -4.44 -1.37
C TYR A 40 -9.78 -5.17 -0.28
N GLY A 41 -9.24 -5.19 0.95
CA GLY A 41 -9.85 -5.90 2.09
C GLY A 41 -9.56 -7.40 2.10
N ASN A 42 -8.77 -7.92 1.17
CA ASN A 42 -8.39 -9.32 1.17
C ASN A 42 -7.43 -9.59 2.31
N LYS A 43 -7.64 -10.71 2.98
CA LYS A 43 -6.72 -11.19 4.00
C LYS A 43 -5.38 -11.56 3.37
N VAL A 44 -4.30 -11.13 4.00
CA VAL A 44 -2.92 -11.42 3.59
C VAL A 44 -2.18 -12.11 4.72
N VAL A 45 -1.49 -13.21 4.40
CA VAL A 45 -0.54 -13.88 5.29
C VAL A 45 0.78 -14.00 4.54
N LEU A 46 1.85 -13.50 5.12
CA LEU A 46 3.12 -13.34 4.43
C LEU A 46 4.08 -14.45 4.80
N HIS A 47 4.78 -14.98 3.79
CA HIS A 47 5.80 -16.00 3.94
C HIS A 47 7.07 -15.57 3.23
N GLY A 48 8.21 -15.66 3.89
CA GLY A 48 9.47 -15.27 3.29
C GLY A 48 10.69 -15.60 4.15
N VAL A 49 11.71 -14.79 3.99
CA VAL A 49 13.01 -15.00 4.62
C VAL A 49 13.53 -13.71 5.23
N MET A 50 14.44 -13.85 6.19
CA MET A 50 15.33 -12.78 6.63
C MET A 50 16.68 -12.92 5.92
N ASP A 51 17.33 -11.80 5.67
CA ASP A 51 18.77 -11.81 5.44
C ASP A 51 19.37 -10.48 5.90
N THR A 52 20.65 -10.51 6.20
CA THR A 52 21.40 -9.41 6.77
C THR A 52 22.44 -8.94 5.76
N PRO A 53 22.45 -7.64 5.38
CA PRO A 53 23.50 -7.10 4.52
C PRO A 53 24.84 -7.03 5.26
N ASN A 54 25.42 -8.19 5.55
CA ASN A 54 26.68 -8.32 6.24
C ASN A 54 27.50 -9.43 5.56
N PRO A 55 28.77 -9.18 5.23
CA PRO A 55 29.62 -10.17 4.55
C PRO A 55 29.63 -11.53 5.23
N TYR A 56 29.71 -11.57 6.53
CA TYR A 56 29.76 -12.81 7.30
C TYR A 56 28.48 -13.65 7.11
N PHE A 57 27.29 -13.03 7.27
CA PHE A 57 26.01 -13.71 7.13
C PHE A 57 25.68 -14.10 5.67
N ASN A 58 26.24 -13.37 4.70
CA ASN A 58 26.08 -13.69 3.29
C ASN A 58 27.23 -14.57 2.72
N SER A 59 27.99 -15.26 3.58
CA SER A 59 29.12 -16.14 3.17
C SER A 59 30.12 -15.41 2.26
N TYR A 60 30.33 -14.12 2.47
CA TYR A 60 31.23 -13.22 1.71
C TYR A 60 30.92 -13.13 0.21
N ARG A 61 29.69 -13.43 -0.22
CA ARG A 61 29.29 -13.54 -1.63
C ARG A 61 29.32 -12.21 -2.39
N TRP A 62 29.33 -11.06 -1.69
CA TRP A 62 29.39 -9.73 -2.31
C TRP A 62 30.58 -8.88 -1.85
N GLY A 63 31.40 -9.33 -0.93
CA GLY A 63 32.58 -8.61 -0.44
C GLY A 63 32.96 -8.99 0.97
N TYR A 64 33.90 -8.27 1.55
CA TYR A 64 34.45 -8.56 2.89
C TYR A 64 34.20 -7.41 3.89
N ASP A 65 33.85 -6.21 3.39
CA ASP A 65 33.75 -4.99 4.19
C ASP A 65 32.40 -4.29 4.00
N CYS A 66 31.97 -3.53 5.01
CA CYS A 66 30.80 -2.67 4.97
C CYS A 66 31.24 -1.20 4.81
N ASN A 67 31.48 -0.76 3.58
CA ASN A 67 31.91 0.60 3.26
C ASN A 67 31.37 1.06 1.88
N ASP A 68 31.65 2.28 1.48
CA ASP A 68 31.13 2.88 0.26
C ASP A 68 31.48 2.09 -1.02
N ASN A 69 32.62 1.42 -1.04
CA ASN A 69 33.07 0.67 -2.20
C ASN A 69 32.29 -0.64 -2.41
N THR A 70 31.63 -1.15 -1.37
CA THR A 70 30.89 -2.41 -1.41
C THR A 70 29.37 -2.23 -1.48
N VAL A 71 28.86 -1.01 -1.38
CA VAL A 71 27.40 -0.71 -1.44
C VAL A 71 26.76 -1.30 -2.70
N SER A 72 27.33 -1.02 -3.88
CA SER A 72 26.75 -1.49 -5.15
C SER A 72 26.77 -3.03 -5.26
N ALA A 73 27.84 -3.67 -4.79
CA ALA A 73 27.94 -5.12 -4.81
C ALA A 73 26.92 -5.78 -3.86
N CYS A 74 26.71 -5.18 -2.69
CA CYS A 74 25.70 -5.63 -1.74
C CYS A 74 24.27 -5.49 -2.33
N ILE A 75 23.91 -4.34 -2.90
CA ILE A 75 22.61 -4.14 -3.54
C ILE A 75 22.38 -5.14 -4.67
N ASN A 76 23.39 -5.37 -5.52
CA ASN A 76 23.30 -6.33 -6.62
C ASN A 76 23.14 -7.78 -6.13
N TYR A 77 23.75 -8.11 -5.01
CA TYR A 77 23.54 -9.41 -4.37
C TYR A 77 22.09 -9.61 -3.95
N PHE A 78 21.50 -8.61 -3.26
CA PHE A 78 20.12 -8.67 -2.82
C PHE A 78 19.12 -8.67 -3.99
N ASP A 79 19.40 -7.94 -5.07
CA ASP A 79 18.56 -7.97 -6.27
C ASP A 79 18.49 -9.38 -6.87
N LYS A 80 19.65 -10.08 -6.97
CA LYS A 80 19.70 -11.48 -7.42
C LYS A 80 19.01 -12.42 -6.44
N LEU A 81 19.19 -12.21 -5.13
CA LEU A 81 18.51 -12.99 -4.12
C LEU A 81 16.99 -12.85 -4.24
N PHE A 82 16.48 -11.61 -4.39
CA PHE A 82 15.05 -11.37 -4.56
C PHE A 82 14.50 -12.01 -5.82
N THR A 83 15.24 -11.96 -6.93
CA THR A 83 14.89 -12.71 -8.14
C THR A 83 14.71 -14.19 -7.82
N ALA A 84 15.65 -14.80 -7.09
CA ALA A 84 15.61 -16.22 -6.78
C ALA A 84 14.42 -16.61 -5.89
N ILE A 85 14.20 -15.89 -4.79
CA ILE A 85 13.18 -16.26 -3.79
C ILE A 85 11.75 -15.94 -4.22
N THR A 86 11.57 -15.21 -5.33
CA THR A 86 10.26 -14.86 -5.89
C THR A 86 9.99 -15.52 -7.25
N ASP A 87 10.91 -16.34 -7.75
CA ASP A 87 10.75 -17.02 -9.04
C ASP A 87 9.75 -18.19 -8.93
N THR A 88 8.48 -17.86 -9.16
CA THR A 88 7.39 -18.85 -9.13
C THR A 88 7.50 -19.90 -10.24
N SER A 89 8.20 -19.60 -11.34
CA SER A 89 8.44 -20.54 -12.43
C SER A 89 9.38 -21.67 -11.99
N GLN A 90 10.26 -21.39 -11.04
CA GLN A 90 11.15 -22.37 -10.42
C GLN A 90 10.65 -22.83 -9.04
N GLY A 91 9.44 -22.45 -8.63
CA GLY A 91 8.79 -22.92 -7.41
C GLY A 91 9.03 -22.07 -6.16
N ALA A 92 9.68 -20.91 -6.26
CA ALA A 92 9.94 -20.02 -5.13
C ALA A 92 8.79 -19.01 -4.93
N TYR A 93 8.22 -18.97 -3.71
CA TYR A 93 7.02 -18.22 -3.40
C TYR A 93 7.16 -17.35 -2.13
N CYS A 94 8.24 -16.56 -2.02
CA CYS A 94 8.33 -15.55 -0.96
C CYS A 94 7.54 -14.29 -1.37
N ASN A 95 6.86 -13.67 -0.39
CA ASN A 95 6.18 -12.38 -0.56
C ASN A 95 6.50 -11.38 0.56
N ILE A 96 7.44 -11.70 1.46
CA ILE A 96 7.97 -10.80 2.49
C ILE A 96 9.48 -10.99 2.64
N PHE A 97 10.17 -9.92 2.98
CA PHE A 97 11.60 -9.93 3.31
C PHE A 97 11.86 -9.11 4.58
N ARG A 98 12.53 -9.71 5.57
CA ARG A 98 12.95 -9.01 6.78
C ARG A 98 14.37 -8.51 6.63
N LEU A 99 14.53 -7.20 6.57
CA LEU A 99 15.78 -6.48 6.31
C LEU A 99 16.40 -5.99 7.62
N HIS A 100 17.57 -6.48 7.94
CA HIS A 100 18.32 -6.10 9.11
C HIS A 100 19.21 -4.86 8.85
N LEU A 101 19.06 -3.80 9.65
CA LEU A 101 20.00 -2.67 9.69
C LEU A 101 21.22 -3.09 10.49
N ASP A 102 22.26 -3.60 9.84
CA ASP A 102 23.37 -4.26 10.52
C ASP A 102 24.39 -3.30 11.15
N PRO A 103 24.95 -3.63 12.35
CA PRO A 103 26.02 -2.87 12.97
C PRO A 103 27.28 -2.69 12.12
N CYS A 104 27.56 -3.59 11.16
CA CYS A 104 28.68 -3.45 10.24
C CYS A 104 28.62 -2.13 9.45
N TRP A 105 27.42 -1.69 9.06
CA TRP A 105 27.22 -0.42 8.36
C TRP A 105 26.99 0.77 9.29
N THR A 106 26.36 0.52 10.45
CA THR A 106 25.90 1.60 11.33
C THR A 106 26.87 1.97 12.43
N ASN A 107 27.81 1.10 12.78
CA ASN A 107 28.85 1.39 13.74
C ASN A 107 29.98 2.23 13.13
N ASP A 108 30.56 3.12 13.92
CA ASP A 108 31.75 3.89 13.56
C ASP A 108 32.99 2.97 13.65
N PRO A 109 33.68 2.68 12.54
CA PRO A 109 34.85 1.82 12.54
C PRO A 109 36.03 2.38 13.35
N ASN A 110 36.06 3.70 13.57
CA ASN A 110 37.13 4.39 14.30
C ASN A 110 36.91 4.46 15.82
N LYS A 111 35.70 4.04 16.30
CA LYS A 111 35.41 3.97 17.72
C LYS A 111 35.75 2.58 18.28
N THR A 112 36.30 2.56 19.48
CA THR A 112 36.50 1.33 20.26
C THR A 112 35.22 1.05 21.05
N SER A 113 34.86 -0.22 21.16
CA SER A 113 33.73 -0.64 22.01
C SER A 113 34.03 -0.35 23.48
N THR A 114 33.04 0.15 24.18
CA THR A 114 33.05 0.45 25.59
C THR A 114 31.85 -0.16 26.30
N GLY A 115 31.87 -0.18 27.64
CA GLY A 115 30.77 -0.80 28.42
C GLY A 115 30.95 -2.30 28.62
N SER A 116 29.96 -2.92 29.24
CA SER A 116 29.98 -4.37 29.59
C SER A 116 29.32 -5.25 28.53
N GLU A 117 28.47 -4.69 27.68
CA GLU A 117 27.80 -5.45 26.62
C GLU A 117 28.81 -5.88 25.54
N THR A 118 28.56 -7.05 24.97
CA THR A 118 29.41 -7.64 23.92
C THR A 118 28.60 -7.92 22.66
N GLY A 119 29.29 -8.16 21.54
CA GLY A 119 28.65 -8.48 20.27
C GLY A 119 27.69 -7.39 19.79
N GLU A 120 26.56 -7.80 19.24
CA GLU A 120 25.55 -6.91 18.67
C GLU A 120 24.72 -6.14 19.72
N ALA A 121 24.74 -6.56 20.98
CA ALA A 121 24.11 -5.80 22.07
C ALA A 121 24.92 -4.55 22.47
N ASN A 122 26.17 -4.45 22.04
CA ASN A 122 27.01 -3.28 22.35
C ASN A 122 26.81 -2.15 21.36
N ILE A 123 26.08 -1.12 21.80
CA ILE A 123 25.72 0.04 20.99
C ILE A 123 26.74 1.20 21.08
N SER A 124 27.82 1.06 21.82
CA SER A 124 28.78 2.17 22.07
C SER A 124 29.46 2.73 20.80
N ARG A 125 29.53 1.92 19.76
CA ARG A 125 30.07 2.30 18.46
C ARG A 125 29.01 2.82 17.48
N PHE A 126 27.74 2.79 17.83
CA PHE A 126 26.68 3.27 16.95
C PHE A 126 26.89 4.71 16.49
N SER A 127 26.58 4.99 15.23
CA SER A 127 26.70 6.30 14.61
C SER A 127 25.41 6.64 13.85
N SER A 128 24.67 7.61 14.36
CA SER A 128 23.47 8.15 13.70
C SER A 128 23.76 8.70 12.30
N THR A 129 24.95 9.29 12.11
CA THR A 129 25.41 9.79 10.80
C THR A 129 25.59 8.64 9.80
N ARG A 130 26.19 7.53 10.23
CA ARG A 130 26.34 6.35 9.37
C ARG A 130 25.00 5.67 9.07
N LEU A 131 24.13 5.56 10.08
CA LEU A 131 22.78 5.07 9.87
C LEU A 131 22.06 5.92 8.81
N SER A 132 22.04 7.25 8.96
CA SER A 132 21.40 8.15 7.99
C SER A 132 21.98 8.01 6.57
N LYS A 133 23.30 7.89 6.47
CA LYS A 133 24.01 7.70 5.21
C LYS A 133 23.60 6.40 4.53
N TYR A 134 23.78 5.27 5.21
CA TYR A 134 23.53 3.95 4.61
C TYR A 134 22.04 3.61 4.52
N LEU A 135 21.18 4.24 5.32
CA LEU A 135 19.75 4.16 5.11
C LEU A 135 19.37 4.62 3.69
N SER A 136 19.95 5.73 3.24
CA SER A 136 19.65 6.28 1.91
C SER A 136 20.44 5.60 0.78
N SER A 137 21.70 5.23 1.00
CA SER A 137 22.57 4.72 -0.07
C SER A 137 22.59 3.19 -0.21
N LEU A 138 22.08 2.45 0.79
CA LEU A 138 22.10 0.99 0.80
C LEU A 138 20.71 0.42 1.11
N TYR A 139 20.14 0.71 2.28
CA TYR A 139 18.95 0.01 2.78
C TYR A 139 17.68 0.39 2.02
N CYS A 140 17.46 1.68 1.70
CA CYS A 140 16.33 2.08 0.86
C CYS A 140 16.43 1.49 -0.56
N PRO A 141 17.59 1.49 -1.25
CA PRO A 141 17.76 0.77 -2.51
C PRO A 141 17.51 -0.75 -2.42
N ILE A 142 17.95 -1.42 -1.33
CA ILE A 142 17.62 -2.85 -1.14
C ILE A 142 16.10 -3.02 -0.97
N ALA A 143 15.45 -2.18 -0.15
CA ALA A 143 13.98 -2.23 0.01
C ALA A 143 13.25 -1.94 -1.31
N GLU A 144 13.74 -1.02 -2.13
CA GLU A 144 13.20 -0.74 -3.48
C GLU A 144 13.27 -1.97 -4.39
N LYS A 145 14.41 -2.67 -4.38
CA LYS A 145 14.57 -3.93 -5.12
C LYS A 145 13.59 -4.99 -4.63
N ALA A 146 13.49 -5.18 -3.30
CA ALA A 146 12.55 -6.14 -2.72
C ALA A 146 11.11 -5.86 -3.15
N ILE A 147 10.65 -4.60 -3.05
CA ILE A 147 9.32 -4.18 -3.48
C ILE A 147 9.13 -4.40 -4.98
N GLY A 148 10.15 -4.12 -5.80
CA GLY A 148 10.14 -4.37 -7.24
C GLY A 148 9.97 -5.84 -7.61
N HIS A 149 10.41 -6.75 -6.75
CA HIS A 149 10.23 -8.21 -6.89
C HIS A 149 8.94 -8.74 -6.21
N GLY A 150 8.04 -7.87 -5.75
CA GLY A 150 6.78 -8.29 -5.13
C GLY A 150 6.91 -8.69 -3.65
N LEU A 151 7.94 -8.23 -2.95
CA LEU A 151 8.16 -8.50 -1.54
C LEU A 151 7.73 -7.31 -0.66
N TYR A 152 6.94 -7.58 0.36
CA TYR A 152 6.79 -6.65 1.48
C TYR A 152 8.08 -6.62 2.29
N VAL A 153 8.40 -5.47 2.90
CA VAL A 153 9.65 -5.30 3.63
C VAL A 153 9.38 -5.04 5.11
N VAL A 154 10.09 -5.76 5.98
CA VAL A 154 10.15 -5.48 7.41
C VAL A 154 11.54 -5.00 7.75
N VAL A 155 11.66 -3.77 8.26
CA VAL A 155 12.95 -3.22 8.69
C VAL A 155 13.09 -3.41 10.19
N ARG A 156 14.19 -4.07 10.64
CA ARG A 156 14.54 -4.19 12.06
C ARG A 156 15.75 -3.33 12.41
N PRO A 157 15.90 -2.90 13.68
CA PRO A 157 17.02 -2.03 14.09
C PRO A 157 18.35 -2.79 14.08
N PRO A 158 19.50 -2.08 14.12
CA PRO A 158 20.79 -2.73 14.22
C PRO A 158 20.98 -3.43 15.57
N GLY A 159 21.55 -4.64 15.51
CA GLY A 159 21.92 -5.41 16.69
C GLY A 159 20.79 -6.15 17.38
N VAL A 160 21.09 -6.69 18.54
CA VAL A 160 20.17 -7.42 19.43
C VAL A 160 20.04 -6.68 20.77
N CYS A 161 18.95 -6.89 21.49
CA CYS A 161 18.77 -6.28 22.79
C CYS A 161 19.72 -6.85 23.83
N PRO A 162 20.26 -6.05 24.77
CA PRO A 162 20.84 -6.53 26.01
C PRO A 162 19.88 -7.44 26.78
N SER A 163 20.42 -8.37 27.55
CA SER A 163 19.64 -9.33 28.33
C SER A 163 18.74 -8.68 29.39
N SER A 164 19.00 -7.45 29.76
CA SER A 164 18.25 -6.66 30.72
C SER A 164 18.07 -5.25 30.22
N LEU A 165 16.81 -4.89 29.93
CA LEU A 165 16.39 -3.55 29.55
C LEU A 165 15.67 -2.89 30.73
N LYS A 166 15.75 -1.56 30.82
CA LYS A 166 15.07 -0.77 31.81
C LYS A 166 14.49 0.49 31.19
N VAL A 167 13.25 0.81 31.52
CA VAL A 167 12.60 2.03 31.03
C VAL A 167 13.47 3.26 31.33
N GLY A 168 13.81 4.01 30.29
CA GLY A 168 14.70 5.16 30.35
C GLY A 168 16.20 4.83 30.28
N ASP A 169 16.58 3.59 29.99
CA ASP A 169 17.99 3.23 29.80
C ASP A 169 18.59 3.75 28.47
N GLU A 170 19.90 3.59 28.34
CA GLU A 170 20.64 4.00 27.15
C GLU A 170 20.16 3.28 25.87
N TYR A 171 19.74 2.03 26.01
CA TYR A 171 19.28 1.24 24.87
C TYR A 171 17.90 1.70 24.36
N GLN A 172 17.00 2.13 25.26
CA GLN A 172 15.74 2.78 24.85
C GLN A 172 15.99 4.08 24.09
N GLU A 173 16.92 4.91 24.55
CA GLU A 173 17.29 6.16 23.86
C GLU A 173 17.98 5.88 22.51
N TYR A 174 18.77 4.83 22.43
CA TYR A 174 19.34 4.35 21.18
C TYR A 174 18.23 3.95 20.19
N LEU A 175 17.26 3.14 20.60
CA LEU A 175 16.13 2.74 19.75
C LEU A 175 15.29 3.94 19.31
N LYS A 176 15.03 4.91 20.21
CA LYS A 176 14.37 6.17 19.86
C LYS A 176 15.13 6.92 18.77
N THR A 177 16.45 6.98 18.88
CA THR A 177 17.32 7.62 17.88
C THR A 177 17.25 6.89 16.54
N VAL A 178 17.37 5.57 16.54
CA VAL A 178 17.27 4.75 15.33
C VAL A 178 15.94 5.00 14.65
N TRP A 179 14.83 4.86 15.37
CA TRP A 179 13.50 4.96 14.79
C TRP A 179 13.12 6.38 14.40
N ASN A 180 13.66 7.41 15.10
CA ASN A 180 13.50 8.78 14.64
C ASN A 180 14.16 9.01 13.26
N ILE A 181 15.35 8.46 13.02
CA ILE A 181 16.05 8.57 11.74
C ILE A 181 15.30 7.78 10.65
N VAL A 182 14.98 6.51 10.92
CA VAL A 182 14.36 5.62 9.93
C VAL A 182 12.97 6.12 9.54
N SER A 183 12.12 6.42 10.52
CA SER A 183 10.74 6.87 10.24
C SER A 183 10.64 8.29 9.68
N SER A 184 11.69 9.12 9.83
CA SER A 184 11.77 10.44 9.19
C SER A 184 12.22 10.37 7.72
N ASN A 185 12.82 9.27 7.29
CA ASN A 185 13.31 9.11 5.93
C ASN A 185 12.14 9.15 4.94
N SER A 186 12.26 9.97 3.89
CA SER A 186 11.17 10.19 2.92
C SER A 186 10.80 8.93 2.14
N TYR A 187 11.79 8.11 1.75
CA TYR A 187 11.52 6.85 1.04
C TYR A 187 10.73 5.89 1.92
N ILE A 188 11.14 5.68 3.17
CA ILE A 188 10.46 4.81 4.14
C ILE A 188 9.01 5.29 4.37
N LYS A 189 8.82 6.60 4.58
CA LYS A 189 7.47 7.17 4.78
C LYS A 189 6.58 7.01 3.56
N ASN A 190 7.09 7.34 2.38
CA ASN A 190 6.31 7.27 1.15
C ASN A 190 5.93 5.84 0.76
N ASN A 191 6.66 4.83 1.26
CA ASN A 191 6.39 3.43 1.05
C ASN A 191 5.84 2.73 2.31
N SER A 192 5.29 3.48 3.27
CA SER A 192 4.79 2.94 4.54
C SER A 192 3.66 1.91 4.40
N GLY A 193 2.97 1.86 3.27
CA GLY A 193 1.99 0.80 2.99
C GLY A 193 2.60 -0.58 2.72
N VAL A 194 3.87 -0.63 2.29
CA VAL A 194 4.55 -1.87 1.87
C VAL A 194 5.85 -2.12 2.65
N ILE A 195 6.30 -1.12 3.43
CA ILE A 195 7.40 -1.22 4.39
C ILE A 195 6.82 -1.14 5.78
N SER A 196 7.22 -2.04 6.66
CA SER A 196 6.86 -2.09 8.07
C SER A 196 8.10 -2.04 8.96
N LEU A 197 7.94 -1.69 10.24
CA LEU A 197 9.05 -1.48 11.17
C LEU A 197 8.92 -2.42 12.37
N GLU A 198 9.96 -3.19 12.67
CA GLU A 198 10.06 -4.04 13.85
C GLU A 198 10.92 -3.37 14.92
N LEU A 199 10.34 -3.05 16.08
CA LEU A 199 10.89 -2.08 17.02
C LEU A 199 12.21 -2.48 17.68
N ALA A 200 12.42 -3.75 17.93
CA ALA A 200 13.65 -4.27 18.56
C ALA A 200 13.81 -5.75 18.25
N ASN A 201 15.02 -6.27 18.40
CA ASN A 201 15.32 -7.69 18.27
C ASN A 201 15.62 -8.30 19.62
N GLU A 202 14.84 -9.29 20.01
CA GLU A 202 15.03 -10.19 21.14
C GLU A 202 15.18 -9.51 22.53
N PRO A 203 14.24 -8.67 22.97
CA PRO A 203 14.19 -8.30 24.39
C PRO A 203 14.04 -9.53 25.28
N VAL A 204 14.91 -9.68 26.29
CA VAL A 204 14.85 -10.80 27.24
C VAL A 204 14.05 -10.41 28.47
N ASN A 205 14.52 -9.41 29.22
CA ASN A 205 13.83 -8.89 30.38
C ASN A 205 13.68 -7.37 30.25
N VAL A 206 12.50 -6.85 30.63
CA VAL A 206 12.24 -5.40 30.66
C VAL A 206 11.73 -5.01 32.04
N TYR A 207 12.41 -4.07 32.68
CA TYR A 207 12.14 -3.59 34.03
C TYR A 207 11.59 -2.15 34.00
N ALA A 208 10.87 -1.77 35.04
CA ALA A 208 10.48 -0.39 35.28
C ALA A 208 11.72 0.53 35.44
N SER A 209 11.52 1.85 35.41
CA SER A 209 12.59 2.83 35.52
C SER A 209 13.39 2.77 36.81
N ASP A 210 12.82 2.24 37.87
CA ASP A 210 13.49 2.00 39.17
C ASP A 210 14.20 0.63 39.24
N GLY A 211 14.12 -0.17 38.17
CA GLY A 211 14.68 -1.51 38.12
C GLY A 211 13.78 -2.61 38.68
N SER A 212 12.60 -2.30 39.16
CA SER A 212 11.63 -3.30 39.63
C SER A 212 10.96 -4.06 38.47
N SER A 213 10.52 -5.27 38.73
CA SER A 213 9.65 -6.02 37.80
C SER A 213 8.27 -5.37 37.73
N SER A 214 7.80 -5.12 36.51
CA SER A 214 6.50 -4.50 36.27
C SER A 214 5.86 -5.05 35.01
N THR A 215 4.59 -5.44 35.09
CA THR A 215 3.80 -5.87 33.91
C THR A 215 3.57 -4.74 32.91
N ARG A 216 3.76 -3.49 33.32
CA ARG A 216 3.65 -2.31 32.48
C ARG A 216 4.96 -1.96 31.75
N ALA A 217 6.09 -2.52 32.19
CA ALA A 217 7.40 -2.11 31.70
C ALA A 217 7.55 -2.22 30.17
N LEU A 218 7.00 -3.27 29.53
CA LEU A 218 7.00 -3.40 28.07
C LEU A 218 6.27 -2.25 27.37
N TYR A 219 5.10 -1.88 27.86
CA TYR A 219 4.36 -0.72 27.34
C TYR A 219 5.16 0.57 27.53
N ASP A 220 5.67 0.83 28.72
CA ASP A 220 6.43 2.04 29.02
C ASP A 220 7.75 2.11 28.22
N TYR A 221 8.27 0.97 27.81
CA TYR A 221 9.48 0.89 26.98
C TYR A 221 9.19 1.17 25.50
N PHE A 222 8.17 0.54 24.91
CA PHE A 222 7.94 0.59 23.46
C PHE A 222 6.93 1.64 23.01
N GLN A 223 5.94 2.03 23.82
CA GLN A 223 4.97 3.06 23.44
C GLN A 223 5.63 4.42 23.08
N PRO A 224 6.64 4.92 23.80
CA PRO A 224 7.31 6.15 23.40
C PRO A 224 7.99 6.06 22.03
N ILE A 225 8.49 4.88 21.63
CA ILE A 225 9.11 4.64 20.33
C ILE A 225 8.03 4.66 19.24
N VAL A 226 6.89 4.02 19.47
CA VAL A 226 5.72 4.08 18.56
C VAL A 226 5.29 5.52 18.34
N ASN A 227 5.21 6.31 19.41
CA ASN A 227 4.81 7.72 19.34
C ASN A 227 5.78 8.57 18.49
N ILE A 228 7.09 8.33 18.59
CA ILE A 228 8.11 8.99 17.74
C ILE A 228 7.88 8.63 16.27
N ILE A 229 7.71 7.36 15.95
CA ILE A 229 7.49 6.88 14.59
C ILE A 229 6.25 7.54 13.98
N ARG A 230 5.15 7.60 14.73
CA ARG A 230 3.90 8.23 14.28
C ARG A 230 4.02 9.76 14.16
N ALA A 231 4.71 10.40 15.09
CA ALA A 231 4.98 11.84 15.03
C ALA A 231 5.79 12.25 13.80
N ASN A 232 6.66 11.37 13.30
CA ASN A 232 7.40 11.56 12.05
C ASN A 232 6.57 11.35 10.78
N GLY A 233 5.30 10.91 10.92
CA GLY A 233 4.37 10.72 9.80
C GLY A 233 4.48 9.36 9.10
N PHE A 234 5.13 8.36 9.70
CA PHE A 234 5.08 6.99 9.22
C PHE A 234 3.72 6.36 9.57
N THR A 235 2.98 5.87 8.57
CA THR A 235 1.62 5.32 8.72
C THR A 235 1.56 3.80 8.61
N GLY A 236 2.66 3.15 8.22
CA GLY A 236 2.76 1.70 8.00
C GLY A 236 2.66 0.87 9.28
N ILE A 237 2.69 -0.43 9.13
CA ILE A 237 2.59 -1.38 10.23
C ILE A 237 3.83 -1.30 11.12
N ILE A 238 3.62 -1.31 12.43
CA ILE A 238 4.66 -1.42 13.45
C ILE A 238 4.55 -2.79 14.10
N TRP A 239 5.66 -3.54 14.14
CA TRP A 239 5.75 -4.84 14.80
C TRP A 239 6.41 -4.66 16.16
N VAL A 240 5.67 -4.99 17.21
CA VAL A 240 6.07 -4.75 18.60
C VAL A 240 6.59 -6.05 19.22
N PRO A 241 7.80 -6.07 19.80
CA PRO A 241 8.36 -7.28 20.39
C PRO A 241 7.81 -7.55 21.80
N GLY A 242 7.88 -8.80 22.22
CA GLY A 242 7.67 -9.24 23.60
C GLY A 242 8.98 -9.46 24.36
N THR A 243 8.91 -9.97 25.59
CA THR A 243 10.06 -10.44 26.38
C THR A 243 10.42 -11.89 26.06
N GLY A 244 11.43 -12.44 26.75
CA GLY A 244 11.83 -13.84 26.63
C GLY A 244 12.28 -14.18 25.20
N TYR A 245 13.14 -13.36 24.60
CA TYR A 245 13.57 -13.48 23.20
C TYR A 245 12.38 -13.41 22.21
N GLN A 246 11.44 -12.50 22.45
CA GLN A 246 10.22 -12.34 21.64
C GLN A 246 9.29 -13.57 21.68
N SER A 247 9.19 -14.23 22.85
CA SER A 247 8.28 -15.37 23.04
C SER A 247 7.15 -15.12 24.04
N GLN A 248 7.15 -14.00 24.78
CA GLN A 248 6.23 -13.74 25.89
C GLN A 248 5.53 -12.39 25.76
N TYR A 249 4.19 -12.40 25.68
CA TYR A 249 3.35 -11.24 25.37
C TYR A 249 2.22 -10.99 26.36
N GLN A 250 2.20 -11.69 27.50
CA GLN A 250 1.09 -11.61 28.47
C GLN A 250 0.89 -10.19 29.02
N SER A 251 1.97 -9.41 29.14
CA SER A 251 1.92 -8.01 29.62
C SER A 251 1.00 -7.13 28.76
N TYR A 252 0.96 -7.35 27.45
CA TYR A 252 0.15 -6.56 26.53
C TYR A 252 -1.36 -6.83 26.65
N SER A 253 -1.77 -7.91 27.32
CA SER A 253 -3.18 -8.12 27.65
C SER A 253 -3.72 -7.09 28.65
N SER A 254 -2.85 -6.59 29.54
CA SER A 254 -3.21 -5.56 30.52
C SER A 254 -2.83 -4.16 30.09
N TYR A 255 -1.75 -4.02 29.33
CA TYR A 255 -1.20 -2.73 28.87
C TYR A 255 -0.92 -2.79 27.35
N PRO A 256 -1.98 -2.82 26.51
CA PRO A 256 -1.83 -2.89 25.07
C PRO A 256 -1.22 -1.60 24.53
N ILE A 257 -0.43 -1.71 23.47
CA ILE A 257 0.08 -0.57 22.71
C ILE A 257 -1.08 0.26 22.16
N GLN A 258 -0.98 1.57 22.30
CA GLN A 258 -1.97 2.53 21.84
C GLN A 258 -1.62 2.98 20.41
N ASP A 259 -2.02 2.17 19.45
CA ASP A 259 -1.89 2.44 18.00
C ASP A 259 -2.94 1.62 17.23
N SER A 260 -3.36 2.12 16.08
CA SER A 260 -4.37 1.43 15.26
C SER A 260 -3.77 0.48 14.23
N ASN A 261 -2.51 0.70 13.80
CA ASN A 261 -1.89 -0.05 12.69
C ASN A 261 -0.60 -0.75 13.14
N PHE A 262 -0.75 -1.73 14.05
CA PHE A 262 0.37 -2.49 14.58
C PHE A 262 0.02 -3.96 14.78
N GLY A 263 1.04 -4.80 14.80
CA GLY A 263 1.00 -6.20 15.18
C GLY A 263 2.16 -6.55 16.09
N TYR A 264 2.37 -7.83 16.35
CA TYR A 264 3.45 -8.28 17.21
C TYR A 264 4.46 -9.14 16.45
N ALA A 265 5.75 -8.87 16.65
CA ALA A 265 6.84 -9.68 16.14
C ALA A 265 7.20 -10.76 17.16
N VAL A 266 7.16 -12.02 16.75
CA VAL A 266 7.36 -13.20 17.59
C VAL A 266 8.52 -14.02 17.05
N HIS A 267 9.32 -14.65 17.91
CA HIS A 267 10.31 -15.66 17.52
C HIS A 267 9.85 -17.04 17.95
N VAL A 268 10.16 -18.04 17.15
CA VAL A 268 9.74 -19.43 17.36
C VAL A 268 10.90 -20.36 17.04
N TYR A 269 11.33 -21.10 18.05
CA TYR A 269 12.39 -22.09 17.90
C TYR A 269 11.97 -23.45 18.43
N PRO A 270 12.53 -24.58 17.92
CA PRO A 270 12.28 -25.90 18.46
C PRO A 270 12.59 -25.96 19.97
N GLY A 271 11.71 -26.57 20.73
CA GLY A 271 11.76 -26.59 22.20
C GLY A 271 10.98 -25.48 22.88
N TRP A 272 10.63 -24.38 22.15
CA TRP A 272 9.81 -23.33 22.71
C TRP A 272 8.32 -23.70 22.71
N TYR A 273 7.55 -23.05 23.55
CA TYR A 273 6.11 -23.32 23.72
C TYR A 273 5.79 -24.80 24.04
N GLY A 274 6.79 -25.53 24.62
CA GLY A 274 6.65 -26.94 24.96
C GLY A 274 6.63 -27.91 23.79
N ALA A 275 7.03 -27.46 22.58
CA ALA A 275 7.02 -28.28 21.38
C ALA A 275 8.42 -28.51 20.82
N SER A 276 8.73 -29.77 20.51
CA SER A 276 9.99 -30.22 19.89
C SER A 276 9.71 -31.49 19.07
N ASP A 277 10.72 -32.09 18.44
CA ASP A 277 10.55 -33.39 17.76
C ASP A 277 10.23 -34.56 18.69
N THR A 278 10.40 -34.38 19.99
CA THR A 278 10.01 -35.37 21.00
C THR A 278 8.69 -35.02 21.72
N SER A 279 8.22 -33.79 21.62
CA SER A 279 6.97 -33.31 22.21
C SER A 279 6.25 -32.44 21.17
N TYR A 280 5.35 -33.03 20.40
CA TYR A 280 4.78 -32.41 19.20
C TYR A 280 3.24 -32.49 19.12
N ASP A 281 2.58 -32.57 20.27
CA ASP A 281 1.12 -32.56 20.32
C ASP A 281 0.59 -31.19 19.85
N HIS A 282 -0.20 -31.20 18.78
CA HIS A 282 -0.72 -29.98 18.16
C HIS A 282 -1.58 -29.14 19.11
N THR A 283 -2.44 -29.79 19.90
CA THR A 283 -3.33 -29.08 20.81
C THR A 283 -2.54 -28.43 21.94
N SER A 284 -1.56 -29.13 22.48
CA SER A 284 -0.67 -28.58 23.51
C SER A 284 0.15 -27.40 22.97
N PHE A 285 0.66 -27.50 21.73
CA PHE A 285 1.43 -26.41 21.12
C PHE A 285 0.55 -25.16 20.89
N ILE A 286 -0.66 -25.33 20.32
CA ILE A 286 -1.62 -24.23 20.12
C ILE A 286 -1.93 -23.56 21.45
N ASN A 287 -2.25 -24.34 22.49
CA ASN A 287 -2.61 -23.81 23.82
C ASN A 287 -1.42 -23.08 24.46
N ASN A 288 -0.22 -23.64 24.40
CA ASN A 288 0.97 -23.04 24.99
C ASN A 288 1.39 -21.77 24.24
N PHE A 289 1.30 -21.79 22.91
CA PHE A 289 1.56 -20.61 22.08
C PHE A 289 0.56 -19.49 22.45
N GLN A 290 -0.74 -19.77 22.50
CA GLN A 290 -1.75 -18.79 22.90
C GLN A 290 -1.56 -18.30 24.34
N ALA A 291 -1.15 -19.15 25.26
CA ALA A 291 -0.89 -18.76 26.65
C ALA A 291 0.28 -17.78 26.79
N GLN A 292 1.32 -17.93 25.98
CA GLN A 292 2.50 -17.05 25.98
C GLN A 292 2.34 -15.85 25.04
N VAL A 293 1.56 -16.01 23.97
CA VAL A 293 1.26 -14.99 22.97
C VAL A 293 -0.25 -14.73 22.88
N PRO A 294 -0.92 -14.32 23.98
CA PRO A 294 -2.37 -14.16 23.98
C PRO A 294 -2.88 -13.11 22.98
N VAL A 295 -2.01 -12.21 22.57
CA VAL A 295 -2.28 -11.15 21.57
C VAL A 295 -2.58 -11.71 20.18
N VAL A 296 -2.29 -12.98 19.89
CA VAL A 296 -2.59 -13.63 18.60
C VAL A 296 -4.07 -13.64 18.26
N THR A 297 -4.94 -13.60 19.27
CA THR A 297 -6.40 -13.57 19.08
C THR A 297 -6.93 -12.18 18.70
N SER A 298 -6.13 -11.12 18.92
CA SER A 298 -6.58 -9.72 18.76
C SER A 298 -5.76 -8.90 17.75
N LYS A 299 -4.55 -9.36 17.43
CA LYS A 299 -3.64 -8.66 16.50
C LYS A 299 -2.95 -9.65 15.57
N PRO A 300 -2.53 -9.22 14.36
CA PRO A 300 -1.73 -10.06 13.49
C PRO A 300 -0.36 -10.31 14.11
N ILE A 301 0.19 -11.48 13.82
CA ILE A 301 1.51 -11.91 14.26
C ILE A 301 2.44 -11.98 13.05
N LEU A 302 3.65 -11.47 13.21
CA LEU A 302 4.77 -11.78 12.36
C LEU A 302 5.76 -12.63 13.16
N VAL A 303 5.90 -13.90 12.82
CA VAL A 303 7.04 -14.70 13.29
C VAL A 303 8.25 -14.26 12.48
N SER A 304 8.97 -13.28 13.04
CA SER A 304 10.05 -12.59 12.34
C SER A 304 11.35 -13.37 12.33
N GLU A 305 11.49 -14.33 13.22
CA GLU A 305 12.53 -15.37 13.17
C GLU A 305 11.95 -16.73 13.52
N ILE A 306 12.27 -17.70 12.69
CA ILE A 306 11.96 -19.09 12.92
C ILE A 306 13.06 -19.95 12.33
N ASP A 307 13.63 -20.80 13.16
CA ASP A 307 14.61 -21.78 12.73
C ASP A 307 13.95 -23.16 12.56
N TRP A 308 14.17 -23.75 11.43
CA TRP A 308 13.56 -25.02 11.04
C TRP A 308 14.48 -26.19 11.10
N SER A 309 15.67 -26.05 11.59
CA SER A 309 16.53 -27.17 11.88
C SER A 309 16.31 -27.62 13.32
N PRO A 310 15.23 -28.37 13.66
CA PRO A 310 15.22 -29.06 14.91
C PRO A 310 16.22 -30.16 14.77
N ALA A 311 17.48 -29.84 15.09
CA ALA A 311 18.41 -30.89 15.44
C ALA A 311 17.77 -31.71 16.55
N GLN A 312 17.63 -33.03 16.40
CA GLN A 312 17.30 -33.86 17.54
C GLN A 312 18.39 -33.63 18.58
N ASP A 313 18.02 -33.13 19.75
CA ASP A 313 18.95 -32.88 20.84
C ASP A 313 19.81 -34.09 21.09
N GLY A 314 21.12 -33.91 21.00
CA GLY A 314 22.11 -34.91 21.30
C GLY A 314 22.44 -35.93 20.20
N VAL A 315 21.84 -35.82 19.02
CA VAL A 315 22.17 -36.69 17.90
C VAL A 315 22.94 -35.93 16.83
N GLY A 316 24.22 -36.08 16.81
CA GLY A 316 25.13 -35.44 15.89
C GLY A 316 26.57 -35.78 16.19
N LYS A 317 27.47 -35.22 15.40
CA LYS A 317 28.92 -35.41 15.57
C LYS A 317 29.64 -34.12 15.19
N TYR A 318 30.82 -33.95 15.75
CA TYR A 318 31.72 -32.90 15.28
C TYR A 318 32.32 -33.31 13.94
N ASN A 319 32.32 -32.39 12.98
CA ASN A 319 33.02 -32.59 11.73
C ASN A 319 34.53 -32.41 11.90
N GLU A 320 35.31 -32.60 10.84
CA GLU A 320 36.77 -32.46 10.81
C GLU A 320 37.26 -31.04 11.17
N PHE A 321 36.35 -30.04 11.14
CA PHE A 321 36.63 -28.65 11.51
C PHE A 321 36.22 -28.33 12.96
N GLY A 322 35.79 -29.33 13.74
CA GLY A 322 35.34 -29.10 15.11
C GLY A 322 33.97 -28.49 15.27
N GLN A 323 33.18 -28.40 14.19
CA GLN A 323 31.82 -27.91 14.22
C GLN A 323 30.85 -29.07 14.51
N TRP A 324 29.85 -28.79 15.37
CA TRP A 324 28.79 -29.76 15.61
C TRP A 324 27.87 -29.83 14.39
N VAL A 325 27.70 -31.03 13.86
CA VAL A 325 26.79 -31.33 12.74
C VAL A 325 25.74 -32.29 13.26
N ALA A 326 24.50 -31.83 13.31
CA ALA A 326 23.37 -32.68 13.65
C ALA A 326 23.19 -33.77 12.58
N SER A 327 22.78 -34.96 12.99
CA SER A 327 22.63 -36.11 12.09
C SER A 327 21.17 -36.38 11.73
N ASN A 328 20.21 -35.74 12.39
CA ASN A 328 18.78 -35.85 12.09
C ASN A 328 18.14 -34.52 12.12
N TYR A 329 17.52 -34.15 11.01
CA TYR A 329 16.71 -32.96 10.84
C TYR A 329 15.28 -33.35 10.50
N GLY A 330 14.29 -32.72 11.12
CA GLY A 330 12.91 -32.85 10.68
C GLY A 330 12.71 -32.21 9.33
N THR A 331 11.70 -32.59 8.58
CA THR A 331 11.34 -31.99 7.32
C THR A 331 9.92 -31.47 7.35
N TRP A 332 9.69 -30.29 6.74
CA TRP A 332 8.36 -29.74 6.54
C TRP A 332 7.56 -30.45 5.43
N GLY A 333 8.27 -30.99 4.46
CA GLY A 333 7.68 -31.58 3.28
C GLY A 333 6.93 -32.88 3.54
N THR A 334 7.25 -33.55 4.64
CA THR A 334 6.57 -34.75 5.00
C THR A 334 6.08 -34.64 6.43
N ALA A 335 4.76 -34.52 6.59
CA ALA A 335 4.10 -34.52 7.89
C ALA A 335 4.51 -35.73 8.79
N SER A 336 5.11 -36.77 8.20
CA SER A 336 5.58 -37.96 8.89
C SER A 336 6.98 -37.85 9.48
N THR A 337 7.83 -36.95 9.00
CA THR A 337 9.24 -36.85 9.40
C THR A 337 9.57 -35.63 10.24
N SER A 338 8.92 -34.47 10.03
CA SER A 338 9.06 -33.30 10.88
C SER A 338 7.86 -33.15 11.81
N LYS A 339 7.97 -33.77 12.97
CA LYS A 339 6.90 -33.72 13.98
C LYS A 339 6.69 -32.32 14.52
N TRP A 340 7.78 -31.60 14.80
CA TRP A 340 7.72 -30.22 15.26
C TRP A 340 7.17 -29.28 14.15
N GLY A 341 7.70 -29.40 12.95
CA GLY A 341 7.26 -28.60 11.82
C GLY A 341 5.77 -28.79 11.49
N ASN A 342 5.30 -30.03 11.54
CA ASN A 342 3.89 -30.34 11.35
C ASN A 342 3.02 -29.75 12.49
N ALA A 343 3.53 -29.78 13.73
CA ALA A 343 2.84 -29.17 14.86
C ALA A 343 2.82 -27.63 14.75
N TRP A 344 3.91 -27.01 14.28
CA TRP A 344 3.94 -25.58 14.02
C TRP A 344 2.96 -25.19 12.89
N LYS A 345 2.94 -25.96 11.81
CA LYS A 345 1.96 -25.73 10.75
C LYS A 345 0.52 -25.78 11.27
N ALA A 346 0.23 -26.66 12.21
CA ALA A 346 -1.09 -26.71 12.86
C ALA A 346 -1.39 -25.43 13.68
N VAL A 347 -0.38 -24.85 14.36
CA VAL A 347 -0.53 -23.55 15.05
C VAL A 347 -0.81 -22.44 14.05
N HIS A 348 -0.03 -22.35 12.97
CA HIS A 348 -0.21 -21.39 11.91
C HIS A 348 -1.61 -21.46 11.28
N ASP A 349 -2.05 -22.64 10.90
CA ASP A 349 -3.34 -22.86 10.25
C ASP A 349 -4.51 -22.60 11.22
N TYR A 350 -4.36 -22.94 12.51
CA TYR A 350 -5.38 -22.72 13.53
C TYR A 350 -5.69 -21.23 13.75
N PHE A 351 -4.67 -20.39 13.89
CA PHE A 351 -4.88 -18.95 14.07
C PHE A 351 -5.13 -18.24 12.74
N GLY A 352 -4.45 -18.69 11.68
CA GLY A 352 -4.63 -18.18 10.32
C GLY A 352 -4.26 -16.71 10.12
N ASN A 353 -3.60 -16.06 11.08
CA ASN A 353 -3.19 -14.66 11.06
C ASN A 353 -1.69 -14.49 11.37
N ILE A 354 -0.92 -15.55 11.18
CA ILE A 354 0.51 -15.60 11.45
C ILE A 354 1.25 -15.50 10.12
N SER A 355 1.98 -14.41 9.92
CA SER A 355 2.99 -14.28 8.87
C SER A 355 4.35 -14.71 9.39
N MET A 356 5.30 -15.05 8.50
CA MET A 356 6.60 -15.54 8.99
C MET A 356 7.76 -15.30 8.01
N THR A 357 8.96 -15.18 8.57
CA THR A 357 10.24 -15.16 7.85
C THR A 357 11.20 -16.18 8.45
N LEU A 358 11.81 -17.01 7.60
CA LEU A 358 12.91 -17.87 8.00
C LEU A 358 14.12 -17.03 8.42
N SER A 359 14.94 -17.55 9.32
CA SER A 359 16.10 -16.85 9.89
C SER A 359 17.22 -16.55 8.89
N SER A 360 17.21 -17.22 7.74
CA SER A 360 18.19 -17.02 6.66
C SER A 360 17.58 -17.33 5.29
N SER A 361 18.07 -16.67 4.25
CA SER A 361 17.76 -17.03 2.86
C SER A 361 18.33 -18.40 2.48
N ASP A 362 19.47 -18.78 3.05
CA ASP A 362 20.07 -20.11 2.87
C ASP A 362 19.25 -21.23 3.54
N ASP A 363 18.27 -20.89 4.40
CA ASP A 363 17.29 -21.84 4.94
C ASP A 363 16.12 -22.11 3.98
N TYR A 364 15.96 -21.31 2.94
CA TYR A 364 14.89 -21.46 1.96
C TYR A 364 15.37 -22.05 0.64
N ILE A 365 16.48 -21.52 0.08
CA ILE A 365 17.10 -21.98 -1.16
C ILE A 365 18.63 -22.10 -1.00
N ASP A 366 19.26 -22.90 -1.85
CA ASP A 366 20.71 -22.88 -2.01
C ASP A 366 21.11 -21.63 -2.81
N VAL A 367 21.41 -20.54 -2.09
CA VAL A 367 21.78 -19.25 -2.68
C VAL A 367 23.09 -19.37 -3.49
N ALA A 368 24.05 -20.21 -3.07
CA ALA A 368 25.31 -20.37 -3.78
C ALA A 368 25.10 -21.04 -5.15
N THR A 369 24.27 -22.05 -5.22
CA THR A 369 23.89 -22.72 -6.47
C THR A 369 23.17 -21.74 -7.41
N TYR A 370 22.22 -20.95 -6.89
CA TYR A 370 21.53 -19.97 -7.69
C TYR A 370 22.47 -18.91 -8.29
N LEU A 371 23.37 -18.36 -7.48
CA LEU A 371 24.31 -17.33 -7.96
C LEU A 371 25.26 -17.85 -9.05
N ASN A 372 25.53 -19.16 -9.07
CA ASN A 372 26.42 -19.80 -10.04
C ASN A 372 25.69 -20.24 -11.32
N SER A 373 24.44 -20.69 -11.22
CA SER A 373 23.73 -21.37 -12.32
C SER A 373 22.44 -20.67 -12.76
N GLY A 374 21.88 -19.78 -11.95
CA GLY A 374 20.53 -19.22 -12.14
C GLY A 374 19.41 -20.22 -11.81
N THR A 375 19.74 -21.41 -11.29
CA THR A 375 18.76 -22.43 -10.93
C THR A 375 18.39 -22.31 -9.47
N VAL A 376 17.10 -22.19 -9.19
CA VAL A 376 16.56 -22.20 -7.83
C VAL A 376 16.46 -23.65 -7.36
N THR A 377 17.16 -23.95 -6.28
CA THR A 377 17.17 -25.25 -5.62
C THR A 377 16.72 -25.05 -4.18
N PRO A 378 15.75 -25.81 -3.64
CA PRO A 378 15.43 -25.76 -2.23
C PRO A 378 16.66 -25.97 -1.35
N ALA A 379 16.71 -25.30 -0.21
CA ALA A 379 17.78 -25.52 0.76
C ALA A 379 17.86 -27.01 1.12
N PHE A 380 19.07 -27.52 1.25
CA PHE A 380 19.31 -28.95 1.54
C PHE A 380 18.69 -29.91 0.51
N ASP A 381 18.65 -29.50 -0.77
CA ASP A 381 18.20 -30.37 -1.86
C ASP A 381 18.96 -31.70 -1.83
N GLY A 382 18.23 -32.81 -1.98
CA GLY A 382 18.75 -34.16 -1.83
C GLY A 382 18.88 -34.65 -0.38
N ASN A 383 18.57 -33.82 0.60
CA ASN A 383 18.42 -34.25 2.01
C ASN A 383 16.95 -34.27 2.42
N PRO A 384 16.26 -35.42 2.40
CA PRO A 384 14.83 -35.52 2.72
C PRO A 384 14.50 -35.20 4.18
N GLU A 385 15.52 -35.06 5.04
CA GLU A 385 15.34 -34.75 6.46
C GLU A 385 15.58 -33.26 6.78
N ALA A 386 15.96 -32.44 5.81
CA ALA A 386 16.21 -31.04 6.02
C ALA A 386 14.89 -30.26 6.15
N CYS A 387 14.70 -29.61 7.29
CA CYS A 387 13.48 -28.86 7.57
C CYS A 387 13.28 -27.62 6.71
N SER A 388 14.37 -26.90 6.48
CA SER A 388 14.33 -25.57 5.82
C SER A 388 13.86 -25.68 4.37
N GLY A 389 14.35 -26.67 3.63
CA GLY A 389 13.92 -26.94 2.26
C GLY A 389 12.44 -27.30 2.14
N ALA A 390 11.85 -27.80 3.20
CA ALA A 390 10.43 -28.10 3.23
C ALA A 390 9.52 -26.86 3.26
N CYS A 391 10.01 -25.72 3.74
CA CYS A 391 9.29 -24.46 3.64
C CYS A 391 9.12 -24.02 2.19
N PHE A 392 10.02 -24.39 1.31
CA PHE A 392 9.92 -24.13 -0.12
C PHE A 392 8.61 -24.66 -0.70
N SER A 393 8.31 -25.93 -0.49
CA SER A 393 7.05 -26.51 -0.95
C SER A 393 5.83 -25.93 -0.22
N TRP A 394 5.93 -25.71 1.09
CA TRP A 394 4.82 -25.20 1.88
C TRP A 394 4.43 -23.78 1.47
N TYR A 395 5.40 -22.89 1.25
CA TYR A 395 5.12 -21.51 0.76
C TYR A 395 4.44 -21.55 -0.61
N ALA A 396 4.91 -22.43 -1.50
CA ALA A 396 4.31 -22.62 -2.80
C ALA A 396 2.85 -23.12 -2.70
N ASP A 397 2.61 -24.14 -1.88
CA ASP A 397 1.27 -24.71 -1.69
C ASP A 397 0.32 -23.70 -1.03
N TYR A 398 0.79 -22.99 -0.02
CA TYR A 398 0.01 -21.93 0.62
C TYR A 398 -0.35 -20.82 -0.36
N ALA A 399 0.62 -20.35 -1.14
CA ALA A 399 0.41 -19.29 -2.11
C ALA A 399 -0.61 -19.71 -3.19
N LYS A 400 -0.48 -20.91 -3.75
CA LYS A 400 -1.39 -21.44 -4.78
C LYS A 400 -2.84 -21.58 -4.29
N VAL A 401 -3.05 -21.82 -3.00
CA VAL A 401 -4.39 -21.95 -2.41
C VAL A 401 -4.97 -20.59 -2.02
N ASN A 402 -4.15 -19.67 -1.50
CA ASN A 402 -4.62 -18.48 -0.80
C ASN A 402 -4.43 -17.17 -1.58
N TYR A 403 -3.72 -17.21 -2.71
CA TYR A 403 -3.50 -16.03 -3.55
C TYR A 403 -3.98 -16.28 -4.98
N ALA A 404 -4.61 -15.27 -5.58
CA ALA A 404 -4.89 -15.28 -7.00
C ALA A 404 -3.57 -15.31 -7.80
N HIS A 405 -3.55 -16.04 -8.90
CA HIS A 405 -2.42 -16.14 -9.84
C HIS A 405 -1.13 -16.77 -9.28
N ALA A 406 -1.19 -17.48 -8.16
CA ALA A 406 -0.05 -18.22 -7.63
C ALA A 406 0.19 -19.58 -8.31
N THR A 407 -0.71 -20.03 -9.20
CA THR A 407 -0.54 -21.28 -9.95
C THR A 407 0.24 -21.02 -11.23
N ALA A 408 1.42 -21.63 -11.36
CA ALA A 408 2.08 -21.74 -12.66
C ALA A 408 1.24 -22.62 -13.59
N SER A 409 0.84 -22.11 -14.75
CA SER A 409 0.18 -22.91 -15.78
C SER A 409 1.17 -23.95 -16.29
N SER A 410 0.98 -25.22 -15.91
CA SER A 410 1.65 -26.32 -16.60
C SER A 410 0.90 -26.60 -17.91
N SER A 411 1.29 -25.98 -18.98
CA SER A 411 1.36 -26.53 -20.36
C SER A 411 1.49 -25.42 -21.39
N SER A 412 2.51 -25.58 -22.22
CA SER A 412 2.68 -25.03 -23.59
C SER A 412 2.50 -23.51 -23.79
N SER A 413 3.63 -22.90 -24.12
CA SER A 413 3.79 -21.73 -24.99
C SER A 413 2.76 -20.59 -24.80
N ASP A 414 3.33 -19.45 -24.43
CA ASP A 414 2.85 -18.10 -24.58
C ASP A 414 2.23 -17.44 -23.33
N GLU A 415 2.89 -16.32 -23.00
CA GLU A 415 2.46 -15.16 -22.21
C GLU A 415 2.65 -15.22 -20.71
N SER A 416 3.76 -14.57 -20.27
CA SER A 416 3.85 -13.92 -18.96
C SER A 416 2.83 -12.78 -18.92
N SER A 417 1.61 -13.03 -18.49
CA SER A 417 0.63 -11.98 -18.28
C SER A 417 0.65 -11.54 -16.83
N SER A 418 1.19 -10.34 -16.56
CA SER A 418 0.65 -9.52 -15.49
C SER A 418 -0.88 -9.54 -15.62
N ALA A 419 -1.62 -9.79 -14.55
CA ALA A 419 -3.07 -9.84 -14.58
C ALA A 419 -3.62 -8.57 -15.23
N VAL A 420 -4.04 -8.70 -16.49
CA VAL A 420 -4.80 -7.67 -17.18
C VAL A 420 -6.13 -7.55 -16.44
N PRO A 421 -6.51 -6.37 -15.93
CA PRO A 421 -7.80 -6.16 -15.33
C PRO A 421 -8.90 -6.69 -16.24
N THR A 422 -9.93 -7.32 -15.70
CA THR A 422 -11.07 -7.82 -16.47
C THR A 422 -11.87 -6.66 -17.07
N GLY A 423 -11.46 -6.20 -18.22
CA GLY A 423 -12.04 -5.11 -18.98
C GLY A 423 -11.23 -4.86 -20.25
N THR A 424 -11.86 -4.28 -21.25
CA THR A 424 -11.15 -3.83 -22.44
C THR A 424 -10.32 -2.60 -22.11
N SER A 425 -9.03 -2.61 -22.43
CA SER A 425 -8.19 -1.41 -22.29
C SER A 425 -8.77 -0.26 -23.11
N MET A 426 -8.75 0.94 -22.51
CA MET A 426 -9.15 2.18 -23.20
C MET A 426 -8.10 2.63 -24.22
N ILE A 427 -6.89 2.09 -24.14
CA ILE A 427 -5.79 2.34 -25.08
C ILE A 427 -5.63 1.06 -25.91
N PRO A 428 -5.73 1.14 -27.25
CA PRO A 428 -5.53 -0.02 -28.11
C PRO A 428 -4.08 -0.49 -28.06
N SER A 429 -3.86 -1.79 -28.15
CA SER A 429 -2.53 -2.38 -28.25
C SER A 429 -1.84 -1.95 -29.57
N PHE A 430 -0.51 -1.90 -29.55
CA PHE A 430 0.27 -1.58 -30.74
C PHE A 430 0.08 -2.62 -31.83
N SER A 431 0.00 -2.15 -33.09
CA SER A 431 -0.04 -3.03 -34.24
C SER A 431 1.29 -3.76 -34.42
N SER A 432 1.29 -4.93 -35.05
CA SER A 432 2.51 -5.66 -35.41
C SER A 432 3.30 -5.03 -36.57
N THR A 433 2.88 -3.90 -37.09
CA THR A 433 3.54 -3.19 -38.20
C THR A 433 4.83 -2.54 -37.73
N ASN A 434 5.93 -2.92 -38.36
CA ASN A 434 7.26 -2.37 -38.06
C ASN A 434 7.52 -1.03 -38.82
N ASP A 435 8.31 -0.17 -38.19
CA ASP A 435 8.71 1.13 -38.75
C ASP A 435 7.55 2.07 -39.11
N LEU A 436 6.46 1.99 -38.34
CA LEU A 436 5.25 2.83 -38.46
C LEU A 436 5.19 3.87 -37.37
N VAL A 437 4.94 5.13 -37.72
CA VAL A 437 4.48 6.18 -36.78
C VAL A 437 2.97 6.02 -36.68
N PRO A 438 2.41 5.55 -35.53
CA PRO A 438 0.98 5.27 -35.41
C PRO A 438 0.18 6.58 -35.46
N SER A 439 -0.95 6.55 -36.15
CA SER A 439 -1.83 7.72 -36.33
C SER A 439 -2.63 8.07 -35.08
N GLU A 440 -2.76 7.13 -34.14
CA GLU A 440 -3.52 7.27 -32.90
C GLU A 440 -2.72 7.99 -31.79
N TRP A 441 -1.41 8.12 -31.98
CA TRP A 441 -0.48 8.73 -31.04
C TRP A 441 0.12 10.02 -31.60
N THR A 442 0.30 11.01 -30.78
CA THR A 442 1.17 12.15 -31.06
C THR A 442 2.58 11.79 -30.61
N LEU A 443 3.53 11.67 -31.54
CA LEU A 443 4.95 11.51 -31.26
C LEU A 443 5.68 12.81 -31.48
N VAL A 444 6.43 13.26 -30.48
CA VAL A 444 7.29 14.43 -30.60
C VAL A 444 8.74 14.02 -30.54
N ASP A 445 9.53 14.45 -31.49
CA ASP A 445 10.97 14.20 -31.60
C ASP A 445 11.71 15.54 -31.76
N ASN A 446 12.59 15.84 -30.83
CA ASN A 446 13.39 17.08 -30.84
C ASN A 446 12.53 18.36 -31.03
N GLY A 447 11.38 18.40 -30.33
CA GLY A 447 10.44 19.53 -30.38
C GLY A 447 9.51 19.58 -31.60
N SER A 448 9.52 18.57 -32.47
CA SER A 448 8.69 18.51 -33.67
C SER A 448 7.80 17.28 -33.67
N ILE A 449 6.54 17.44 -34.12
CA ILE A 449 5.60 16.33 -34.27
C ILE A 449 6.02 15.45 -35.44
N CYS A 450 6.15 14.13 -35.20
CA CYS A 450 6.39 13.15 -36.24
C CYS A 450 5.14 12.93 -37.09
N SER A 451 5.28 12.95 -38.43
CA SER A 451 4.18 12.61 -39.32
C SER A 451 3.83 11.14 -39.23
N SER A 452 2.52 10.81 -39.19
CA SER A 452 2.06 9.41 -39.26
C SER A 452 2.46 8.73 -40.56
N GLY A 453 2.72 7.42 -40.49
CA GLY A 453 3.15 6.61 -41.65
C GLY A 453 4.51 5.98 -41.45
N THR A 454 5.09 5.44 -42.54
CA THR A 454 6.36 4.73 -42.48
C THR A 454 7.53 5.72 -42.22
N ALA A 455 8.39 5.37 -41.26
CA ALA A 455 9.59 6.14 -40.91
C ALA A 455 10.81 5.23 -40.74
N SER A 456 11.91 5.59 -41.35
CA SER A 456 13.18 4.85 -41.25
C SER A 456 14.06 5.30 -40.09
N SER A 457 13.72 6.40 -39.43
CA SER A 457 14.42 6.95 -38.25
C SER A 457 13.46 7.66 -37.30
N GLY A 458 13.91 7.93 -36.09
CA GLY A 458 13.10 8.59 -35.08
C GLY A 458 12.05 7.70 -34.42
N PRO A 459 11.16 8.28 -33.57
CA PRO A 459 10.09 7.57 -32.87
C PRO A 459 9.14 6.85 -33.83
N ARG A 460 8.91 5.58 -33.60
CA ARG A 460 8.04 4.71 -34.41
C ARG A 460 7.84 3.36 -33.75
N LEU A 461 6.93 2.55 -34.25
CA LEU A 461 6.77 1.15 -33.86
C LEU A 461 7.97 0.32 -34.32
N MET A 462 8.45 -0.53 -33.44
CA MET A 462 9.53 -1.48 -33.67
C MET A 462 9.07 -2.89 -33.29
N THR A 463 9.36 -3.85 -34.16
CA THR A 463 9.11 -5.27 -33.91
C THR A 463 10.43 -5.95 -33.51
N PHE A 464 10.36 -6.77 -32.48
CA PHE A 464 11.45 -7.55 -31.90
C PHE A 464 11.26 -9.04 -32.20
N ALA A 465 12.30 -9.84 -31.92
CA ALA A 465 12.20 -11.29 -32.04
C ALA A 465 11.00 -11.82 -31.25
N SER A 466 10.39 -12.89 -31.74
CA SER A 466 9.23 -13.51 -31.09
C SER A 466 9.58 -14.05 -29.71
N GLY A 467 8.69 -13.83 -28.76
CA GLY A 467 8.86 -14.19 -27.34
C GLY A 467 9.34 -13.02 -26.50
N GLY A 468 9.07 -13.09 -25.21
CA GLY A 468 9.37 -12.04 -24.21
C GLY A 468 8.12 -11.24 -23.84
N ASP A 469 8.32 -10.15 -23.09
CA ASP A 469 7.25 -9.37 -22.46
C ASP A 469 6.35 -8.67 -23.50
N PHE A 470 6.93 -8.27 -24.63
CA PHE A 470 6.21 -7.76 -25.80
C PHE A 470 7.05 -7.91 -27.08
N SER A 471 6.39 -8.09 -28.19
CA SER A 471 7.05 -8.25 -29.52
C SER A 471 6.99 -6.99 -30.38
N THR A 472 6.07 -6.07 -30.09
CA THR A 472 5.95 -4.78 -30.78
C THR A 472 5.90 -3.68 -29.73
N GLY A 473 6.79 -2.70 -29.85
CA GLY A 473 6.87 -1.57 -28.95
C GLY A 473 7.04 -0.25 -29.69
N LEU A 474 6.68 0.83 -29.01
CA LEU A 474 6.82 2.19 -29.51
C LEU A 474 8.16 2.76 -29.05
N TYR A 475 9.04 3.07 -29.98
CA TYR A 475 10.29 3.77 -29.72
C TYR A 475 10.01 5.25 -29.48
N VAL A 476 10.49 5.76 -28.35
CA VAL A 476 10.37 7.16 -27.92
C VAL A 476 11.74 7.66 -27.48
N ARG A 477 12.07 8.91 -27.81
CA ARG A 477 13.36 9.47 -27.44
C ARG A 477 13.28 10.95 -27.09
N THR A 478 14.21 11.41 -26.24
CA THR A 478 14.57 12.81 -26.01
C THR A 478 16.01 13.02 -26.49
N ILE A 479 16.19 13.73 -27.58
CA ILE A 479 17.53 13.95 -28.16
C ILE A 479 18.29 15.03 -27.41
N SER A 480 17.59 16.08 -27.00
CA SER A 480 18.17 17.23 -26.32
C SER A 480 17.34 17.58 -25.09
N SER A 481 18.01 17.80 -23.98
CA SER A 481 17.41 18.23 -22.72
C SER A 481 16.68 19.58 -22.81
N SER A 482 16.93 20.34 -23.87
CA SER A 482 16.26 21.65 -24.13
C SER A 482 15.07 21.56 -25.07
N LYS A 483 14.71 20.37 -25.56
CA LYS A 483 13.62 20.17 -26.52
C LYS A 483 12.79 18.93 -26.15
N ASP A 484 11.50 19.02 -26.43
CA ASP A 484 10.56 17.94 -26.13
C ASP A 484 10.81 16.68 -26.96
N GLY A 485 10.67 15.55 -26.30
CA GLY A 485 10.65 14.22 -26.90
C GLY A 485 9.72 13.32 -26.08
N TYR A 486 8.53 12.97 -26.60
CA TYR A 486 7.55 12.16 -25.90
C TYR A 486 6.59 11.44 -26.86
N ALA A 487 5.84 10.48 -26.33
CA ALA A 487 4.66 9.89 -26.95
C ALA A 487 3.41 10.28 -26.13
N GLU A 488 2.32 10.64 -26.79
CA GLU A 488 1.09 11.04 -26.13
C GLU A 488 -0.13 10.40 -26.81
N TYR A 489 -0.98 9.74 -26.01
CA TYR A 489 -2.28 9.20 -26.43
C TYR A 489 -3.41 10.08 -25.90
N GLY A 490 -4.47 10.27 -26.70
CA GLY A 490 -5.63 11.10 -26.35
C GLY A 490 -5.60 12.52 -26.88
N SER A 491 -4.52 12.96 -27.54
CA SER A 491 -4.39 14.29 -28.15
C SER A 491 -4.81 14.34 -29.62
N VAL A 492 -4.96 13.18 -30.26
CA VAL A 492 -5.34 13.10 -31.68
C VAL A 492 -6.87 13.11 -31.82
N SER A 493 -7.38 13.97 -32.72
CA SER A 493 -8.83 14.01 -33.02
C SER A 493 -9.34 12.65 -33.48
N GLY A 494 -10.43 12.17 -32.89
CA GLY A 494 -10.98 10.81 -33.11
C GLY A 494 -10.39 9.71 -32.22
N ASN A 495 -9.29 9.96 -31.52
CA ASN A 495 -8.65 9.04 -30.57
C ASN A 495 -8.54 9.71 -29.21
N THR A 496 -9.63 10.23 -28.68
CA THR A 496 -9.69 10.92 -27.40
C THR A 496 -9.76 9.93 -26.22
N LEU A 497 -9.04 10.20 -25.15
CA LEU A 497 -9.12 9.48 -23.90
C LEU A 497 -10.19 10.12 -23.01
N SER A 498 -11.45 9.75 -23.22
CA SER A 498 -12.58 10.33 -22.47
C SER A 498 -12.78 9.56 -21.17
N LEU A 499 -12.55 10.21 -20.03
CA LEU A 499 -12.67 9.63 -18.70
C LEU A 499 -13.94 10.13 -17.99
N GLN A 500 -14.51 9.27 -17.14
CA GLN A 500 -15.60 9.58 -16.22
C GLN A 500 -15.08 9.56 -14.78
N TYR A 501 -15.91 9.94 -13.81
CA TYR A 501 -15.55 9.83 -12.39
C TYR A 501 -15.22 8.38 -12.01
N GLY A 502 -14.12 8.19 -11.31
CA GLY A 502 -13.74 6.89 -10.77
C GLY A 502 -12.25 6.59 -10.84
N ASN A 503 -11.90 5.42 -10.38
CA ASN A 503 -10.54 4.91 -10.37
C ASN A 503 -10.14 4.36 -11.74
N TYR A 504 -8.92 4.62 -12.13
CA TYR A 504 -8.26 4.11 -13.33
C TYR A 504 -6.92 3.49 -12.97
N LEU A 505 -6.57 2.41 -13.66
CA LEU A 505 -5.25 1.79 -13.63
C LEU A 505 -4.57 2.01 -14.98
N VAL A 506 -3.36 2.55 -14.96
CA VAL A 506 -2.46 2.65 -16.11
C VAL A 506 -1.35 1.64 -15.95
N SER A 507 -1.01 0.92 -17.00
CA SER A 507 0.11 0.00 -17.03
C SER A 507 0.88 0.09 -18.35
N LEU A 508 2.19 -0.11 -18.32
CA LEU A 508 3.03 -0.25 -19.50
C LEU A 508 4.32 -1.01 -19.16
N ASN A 509 4.91 -1.62 -20.17
CA ASN A 509 6.25 -2.18 -20.08
C ASN A 509 7.25 -1.26 -20.82
N ALA A 510 8.47 -1.14 -20.31
CA ALA A 510 9.50 -0.30 -20.92
C ALA A 510 10.88 -0.97 -20.85
N VAL A 511 11.67 -0.77 -21.90
CA VAL A 511 13.10 -1.12 -21.93
C VAL A 511 13.91 0.06 -22.46
N ALA A 512 15.17 0.15 -22.08
CA ALA A 512 16.12 1.07 -22.70
C ALA A 512 16.44 0.62 -24.12
N TRP A 513 16.34 1.54 -25.09
CA TRP A 513 16.89 1.31 -26.43
C TRP A 513 18.42 1.34 -26.36
N THR A 514 18.96 2.26 -25.55
CA THR A 514 20.38 2.34 -25.18
C THR A 514 20.54 3.15 -23.89
N GLY A 515 21.67 3.00 -23.19
CA GLY A 515 21.92 3.69 -21.92
C GLY A 515 21.09 3.14 -20.76
N ASN A 516 20.82 3.99 -19.79
CA ASN A 516 20.03 3.67 -18.60
C ASN A 516 18.95 4.74 -18.34
N PRO A 517 18.07 5.03 -19.31
CA PRO A 517 17.03 6.04 -19.17
C PRO A 517 15.98 5.60 -18.15
N TYR A 518 15.19 6.58 -17.72
CA TYR A 518 13.95 6.35 -17.00
C TYR A 518 12.76 6.58 -17.94
N VAL A 519 11.65 5.90 -17.67
CA VAL A 519 10.36 6.15 -18.31
C VAL A 519 9.49 6.93 -17.35
N LYS A 520 8.94 8.07 -17.78
CA LYS A 520 7.97 8.88 -17.06
C LYS A 520 6.63 8.78 -17.77
N ALA A 521 5.58 8.37 -17.05
CA ALA A 521 4.20 8.38 -17.54
C ALA A 521 3.37 9.39 -16.75
N GLU A 522 2.57 10.21 -17.45
CA GLU A 522 1.79 11.31 -16.88
C GLU A 522 0.35 11.29 -17.43
N ILE A 523 -0.62 11.53 -16.56
CA ILE A 523 -1.99 11.85 -16.97
C ILE A 523 -2.14 13.36 -16.95
N LEU A 524 -2.58 13.93 -18.08
CA LEU A 524 -2.80 15.35 -18.24
C LEU A 524 -4.29 15.62 -18.55
N ASP A 525 -4.80 16.75 -18.08
CA ASP A 525 -6.11 17.26 -18.49
C ASP A 525 -6.05 17.94 -19.88
N GLU A 526 -7.19 18.49 -20.33
CA GLU A 526 -7.29 19.20 -21.62
C GLU A 526 -6.38 20.43 -21.68
N ASP A 527 -6.16 21.11 -20.56
CA ASP A 527 -5.32 22.30 -20.44
C ASP A 527 -3.82 21.97 -20.34
N GLY A 528 -3.46 20.69 -20.23
CA GLY A 528 -2.08 20.20 -20.10
C GLY A 528 -1.55 20.20 -18.67
N ASN A 529 -2.41 20.35 -17.66
CA ASN A 529 -2.00 20.21 -16.28
C ASN A 529 -1.80 18.72 -15.92
N VAL A 530 -0.71 18.41 -15.26
CA VAL A 530 -0.41 17.04 -14.81
C VAL A 530 -1.27 16.72 -13.60
N LEU A 531 -2.10 15.69 -13.71
CA LEU A 531 -2.91 15.17 -12.59
C LEU A 531 -2.14 14.17 -11.73
N THR A 532 -1.34 13.35 -12.37
CA THR A 532 -0.50 12.35 -11.69
C THR A 532 0.63 11.94 -12.60
N SER A 533 1.72 11.46 -12.02
CA SER A 533 2.85 10.93 -12.75
C SER A 533 3.51 9.76 -12.04
N ARG A 534 4.14 8.87 -12.80
CA ARG A 534 4.98 7.79 -12.30
C ARG A 534 6.26 7.73 -13.12
N ILE A 535 7.39 7.45 -12.44
CA ILE A 535 8.70 7.34 -13.06
C ILE A 535 9.33 6.02 -12.63
N ALA A 536 9.93 5.29 -13.57
CA ALA A 536 10.67 4.07 -13.28
C ALA A 536 11.93 3.99 -14.17
N GLN A 537 12.99 3.35 -13.65
CA GLN A 537 14.21 3.13 -14.43
C GLN A 537 14.00 1.96 -15.40
N CYS A 538 14.43 2.11 -16.65
CA CYS A 538 14.46 0.99 -17.60
C CYS A 538 15.66 0.10 -17.28
N THR A 539 15.41 -1.04 -16.64
CA THR A 539 16.45 -1.97 -16.17
C THR A 539 17.05 -2.83 -17.28
N THR A 540 16.26 -3.17 -18.30
CA THR A 540 16.72 -3.93 -19.45
C THR A 540 17.11 -2.98 -20.57
N ASN A 541 18.30 -3.20 -21.17
CA ASN A 541 18.82 -2.43 -22.29
C ASN A 541 19.01 -3.36 -23.49
N VAL A 542 18.32 -3.11 -24.59
CA VAL A 542 18.41 -3.93 -25.81
C VAL A 542 19.57 -3.51 -26.75
N ASN A 543 20.37 -2.52 -26.35
CA ASN A 543 21.57 -2.07 -27.08
C ASN A 543 21.34 -1.82 -28.56
N ARG A 544 20.20 -1.23 -28.93
CA ARG A 544 19.77 -0.95 -30.30
C ARG A 544 19.61 -2.19 -31.19
N ASP A 545 19.39 -3.35 -30.58
CA ASP A 545 19.25 -4.61 -31.29
C ASP A 545 17.77 -5.05 -31.33
N ARG A 546 17.17 -5.19 -32.50
CA ARG A 546 15.80 -5.68 -32.71
C ARG A 546 15.73 -7.20 -32.81
N THR A 547 16.86 -7.89 -32.89
CA THR A 547 16.89 -9.36 -33.02
C THR A 547 16.76 -10.07 -31.68
N VAL A 548 16.87 -9.34 -30.59
CA VAL A 548 16.68 -9.86 -29.22
C VAL A 548 15.19 -9.96 -28.86
N ALA A 549 14.86 -10.90 -28.00
CA ALA A 549 13.56 -10.95 -27.34
C ALA A 549 13.55 -9.91 -26.20
N ILE A 550 12.42 -9.24 -25.99
CA ILE A 550 12.25 -8.34 -24.87
C ILE A 550 11.92 -9.18 -23.64
N THR A 551 12.85 -9.27 -22.70
CA THR A 551 12.67 -9.98 -21.43
C THR A 551 13.04 -9.07 -20.26
N ASN A 552 12.41 -9.27 -19.11
CA ASN A 552 12.65 -8.47 -17.91
C ASN A 552 12.49 -6.95 -18.15
N SER A 553 11.48 -6.58 -18.92
CA SER A 553 11.14 -5.17 -19.12
C SER A 553 10.66 -4.54 -17.81
N THR A 554 10.95 -3.27 -17.63
CA THR A 554 10.44 -2.51 -16.50
C THR A 554 8.91 -2.37 -16.62
N ASN A 555 8.17 -2.92 -15.67
CA ASN A 555 6.73 -2.76 -15.60
C ASN A 555 6.41 -1.49 -14.78
N LEU A 556 5.80 -0.51 -15.42
CA LEU A 556 5.34 0.72 -14.78
C LEU A 556 3.82 0.68 -14.72
N TYR A 557 3.28 0.78 -13.51
CA TYR A 557 1.84 0.85 -13.28
C TYR A 557 1.51 1.85 -12.16
N PHE A 558 0.36 2.49 -12.26
CA PHE A 558 -0.16 3.36 -11.22
C PHE A 558 -1.67 3.55 -11.38
N SER A 559 -2.35 3.77 -10.24
CA SER A 559 -3.77 4.09 -10.20
C SER A 559 -3.96 5.58 -9.91
N PHE A 560 -5.07 6.14 -10.43
CA PHE A 560 -5.50 7.49 -10.11
C PHE A 560 -7.03 7.58 -10.10
N TYR A 561 -7.56 8.55 -9.36
CA TYR A 561 -8.99 8.85 -9.35
C TYR A 561 -9.27 10.05 -10.26
N CYS A 562 -10.10 9.84 -11.28
CA CYS A 562 -10.57 10.89 -12.17
C CYS A 562 -11.69 11.68 -11.48
N MET A 563 -11.42 12.95 -11.16
CA MET A 563 -12.33 13.82 -10.41
C MET A 563 -13.23 14.67 -11.30
N THR A 564 -12.94 14.75 -12.58
CA THR A 564 -13.69 15.56 -13.53
C THR A 564 -13.90 14.77 -14.81
N LYS A 565 -15.15 14.62 -15.22
CA LYS A 565 -15.45 14.01 -16.52
C LYS A 565 -14.93 14.92 -17.63
N GLY A 566 -14.16 14.37 -18.57
CA GLY A 566 -13.55 15.14 -19.66
C GLY A 566 -12.64 14.30 -20.53
N ASN A 567 -11.89 14.96 -21.40
CA ASN A 567 -10.85 14.34 -22.19
C ASN A 567 -9.50 14.52 -21.50
N TYR A 568 -8.70 13.47 -21.53
CA TYR A 568 -7.41 13.39 -20.89
C TYR A 568 -6.36 12.91 -21.86
N ARG A 569 -5.10 13.00 -21.48
CA ARG A 569 -3.97 12.52 -22.27
C ARG A 569 -3.04 11.69 -21.39
N LEU A 570 -2.56 10.56 -21.92
CA LEU A 570 -1.44 9.82 -21.35
C LEU A 570 -0.18 10.22 -22.11
N ARG A 571 0.76 10.86 -21.41
CA ARG A 571 2.07 11.23 -21.98
C ARG A 571 3.16 10.35 -21.39
N ILE A 572 4.05 9.87 -22.25
CA ILE A 572 5.19 9.02 -21.88
C ILE A 572 6.46 9.66 -22.39
N THR A 573 7.37 9.98 -21.48
CA THR A 573 8.60 10.75 -21.75
C THR A 573 9.82 9.98 -21.25
N PRO A 574 10.84 9.77 -22.08
CA PRO A 574 12.16 9.32 -21.60
C PRO A 574 12.83 10.44 -20.80
N VAL A 575 13.28 10.12 -19.58
CA VAL A 575 13.93 11.09 -18.69
C VAL A 575 15.25 10.53 -18.15
N ALA A 576 16.10 11.40 -17.63
CA ALA A 576 17.47 11.03 -17.23
C ALA A 576 17.56 10.36 -15.86
N ASP A 577 16.64 10.67 -14.96
CA ASP A 577 16.70 10.24 -13.56
C ASP A 577 15.32 10.05 -12.92
N ALA A 578 15.33 9.58 -11.68
CA ALA A 578 14.13 9.36 -10.88
C ALA A 578 13.39 10.64 -10.48
N ALA A 579 14.02 11.81 -10.57
CA ALA A 579 13.37 13.11 -10.36
C ALA A 579 12.60 13.59 -11.60
N GLY A 580 12.78 12.90 -12.75
CA GLY A 580 12.13 13.25 -14.01
C GLY A 580 12.80 14.39 -14.75
N ASN A 581 14.10 14.61 -14.49
CA ASN A 581 14.87 15.62 -15.21
C ASN A 581 15.06 15.20 -16.67
N THR A 582 14.97 16.17 -17.57
CA THR A 582 15.29 15.94 -18.98
C THR A 582 16.79 15.68 -19.14
N GLY A 583 17.14 14.84 -20.12
CA GLY A 583 18.52 14.51 -20.45
C GLY A 583 18.72 14.39 -21.95
N ASP A 584 19.95 14.53 -22.39
CA ASP A 584 20.28 14.32 -23.79
C ASP A 584 20.32 12.81 -24.10
N TRP A 585 19.79 12.43 -25.27
CA TRP A 585 19.80 11.04 -25.76
C TRP A 585 19.21 10.02 -24.79
N GLN A 586 18.04 10.32 -24.25
CA GLN A 586 17.25 9.35 -23.50
C GLN A 586 16.36 8.58 -24.48
N GLU A 587 16.51 7.25 -24.55
CA GLU A 587 15.89 6.42 -25.58
C GLU A 587 15.25 5.17 -24.95
N ILE A 588 13.93 5.01 -25.13
CA ILE A 588 13.17 3.88 -24.60
C ILE A 588 12.31 3.21 -25.67
N ILE A 589 11.95 1.96 -25.42
CA ILE A 589 10.86 1.26 -26.12
C ILE A 589 9.77 0.96 -25.09
N ILE A 590 8.53 1.32 -25.40
CA ILE A 590 7.38 1.02 -24.56
C ILE A 590 6.46 0.02 -25.23
N GLY A 591 5.94 -0.94 -24.49
CA GLY A 591 4.98 -1.97 -24.93
C GLY A 591 3.84 -2.15 -23.93
N ASN A 592 2.84 -2.93 -24.30
CA ASN A 592 1.69 -3.28 -23.43
C ASN A 592 1.06 -2.07 -22.74
N VAL A 593 1.00 -0.92 -23.42
CA VAL A 593 0.39 0.28 -22.84
C VAL A 593 -1.12 0.10 -22.72
N ALA A 594 -1.65 0.19 -21.51
CA ALA A 594 -3.05 -0.03 -21.23
C ALA A 594 -3.59 0.91 -20.15
N MET A 595 -4.88 1.22 -20.24
CA MET A 595 -5.62 1.93 -19.19
C MET A 595 -6.97 1.26 -18.98
N TYR A 596 -7.33 1.02 -17.71
CA TYR A 596 -8.53 0.32 -17.32
C TYR A 596 -9.34 1.15 -16.34
N TYR A 597 -10.64 1.24 -16.55
CA TYR A 597 -11.58 1.81 -15.57
C TYR A 597 -11.87 0.76 -14.50
N GLN A 598 -11.68 1.12 -13.23
CA GLN A 598 -11.84 0.25 -12.07
C GLN A 598 -13.11 0.53 -11.24
N GLY A 599 -13.98 1.41 -11.73
CA GLY A 599 -15.20 1.78 -11.02
C GLY A 599 -15.06 3.08 -10.22
N ASN A 600 -16.21 3.58 -9.75
CA ASN A 600 -16.27 4.77 -8.88
C ASN A 600 -16.63 4.33 -7.44
N PRO A 601 -15.70 4.33 -6.49
CA PRO A 601 -15.96 3.88 -5.13
C PRO A 601 -16.89 4.81 -4.33
N LEU A 602 -17.14 6.02 -4.82
CA LEU A 602 -18.10 6.96 -4.24
C LEU A 602 -19.51 6.84 -4.85
N ALA A 603 -19.70 5.98 -5.86
CA ALA A 603 -21.00 5.72 -6.46
C ALA A 603 -21.61 4.43 -5.91
N PHE A 604 -22.89 4.47 -5.59
CA PHE A 604 -23.64 3.29 -5.19
C PHE A 604 -24.39 2.74 -6.42
N THR A 605 -24.33 1.42 -6.64
CA THR A 605 -24.88 0.77 -7.85
C THR A 605 -25.66 -0.51 -7.54
N GLU A 606 -25.65 -0.95 -6.29
CA GLU A 606 -26.31 -2.19 -5.84
C GLU A 606 -27.21 -1.87 -4.64
N GLU A 607 -28.37 -2.50 -4.56
CA GLU A 607 -29.32 -2.33 -3.45
C GLU A 607 -29.09 -3.38 -2.36
N GLY A 608 -29.33 -3.00 -1.09
CA GLY A 608 -29.32 -3.91 0.04
C GLY A 608 -27.93 -4.35 0.49
N VAL A 609 -26.89 -3.58 0.20
CA VAL A 609 -25.52 -3.91 0.61
C VAL A 609 -24.91 -2.84 1.52
N VAL A 610 -24.06 -3.27 2.45
CA VAL A 610 -23.06 -2.43 3.10
C VAL A 610 -21.88 -2.36 2.14
N PRO A 611 -21.60 -1.22 1.48
CA PRO A 611 -20.62 -1.19 0.41
C PRO A 611 -19.20 -1.39 0.94
N ALA A 612 -18.40 -2.17 0.22
CA ALA A 612 -16.99 -2.37 0.52
C ALA A 612 -16.25 -1.02 0.51
N GLY A 613 -15.29 -0.85 1.41
CA GLY A 613 -14.53 0.39 1.55
C GLY A 613 -15.20 1.49 2.38
N TRP A 614 -16.44 1.30 2.77
CA TRP A 614 -17.14 2.20 3.68
C TRP A 614 -17.13 1.67 5.11
N LYS A 615 -16.68 2.46 6.05
CA LYS A 615 -16.86 2.22 7.47
C LYS A 615 -18.21 2.77 7.88
N ILE A 616 -19.16 1.88 8.21
CA ILE A 616 -20.48 2.28 8.66
C ILE A 616 -20.63 1.86 10.11
N ILE A 617 -20.91 2.80 10.97
CA ILE A 617 -21.19 2.59 12.38
C ILE A 617 -22.69 2.74 12.60
N ASP A 618 -23.31 1.76 13.24
CA ASP A 618 -24.72 1.76 13.65
C ASP A 618 -24.81 1.38 15.12
N ALA A 619 -25.38 2.26 15.93
CA ALA A 619 -25.44 2.07 17.41
C ALA A 619 -24.08 1.65 18.00
N GLY A 620 -23.00 2.36 17.65
CA GLY A 620 -21.65 2.12 18.14
C GLY A 620 -20.93 0.90 17.54
N SER A 621 -21.61 0.09 16.74
CA SER A 621 -21.02 -1.12 16.14
C SER A 621 -20.72 -0.94 14.65
N GLN A 622 -19.56 -1.41 14.21
CA GLN A 622 -19.21 -1.39 12.79
C GLN A 622 -19.96 -2.51 12.06
N LEU A 623 -20.59 -2.15 10.94
CA LEU A 623 -21.24 -3.11 10.06
C LEU A 623 -20.21 -3.78 9.12
N THR A 624 -20.43 -5.05 8.87
CA THR A 624 -19.62 -5.82 7.90
C THR A 624 -20.08 -5.55 6.47
N ALA A 625 -19.15 -5.37 5.53
CA ALA A 625 -19.47 -5.24 4.13
C ALA A 625 -20.18 -6.49 3.59
N GLY A 626 -21.14 -6.28 2.68
CA GLY A 626 -21.92 -7.35 2.07
C GLY A 626 -23.44 -7.13 2.17
N SER A 627 -24.21 -8.14 1.86
CA SER A 627 -25.68 -8.07 1.87
C SER A 627 -26.26 -7.78 3.26
N ALA A 628 -27.19 -6.86 3.33
CA ALA A 628 -27.87 -6.47 4.55
C ALA A 628 -29.37 -6.28 4.32
N SER A 629 -30.20 -6.90 5.17
CA SER A 629 -31.67 -6.80 5.11
C SER A 629 -32.23 -5.73 6.04
N SER A 630 -31.41 -5.20 6.96
CA SER A 630 -31.80 -4.18 7.93
C SER A 630 -30.64 -3.24 8.24
N GLY A 631 -30.89 -2.13 8.91
CA GLY A 631 -29.87 -1.14 9.28
C GLY A 631 -29.33 -0.36 8.07
N PRO A 632 -28.25 0.42 8.27
CA PRO A 632 -27.58 1.17 7.23
C PRO A 632 -27.08 0.26 6.10
N ARG A 633 -27.44 0.61 4.88
CA ARG A 633 -27.10 -0.09 3.63
C ARG A 633 -27.47 0.78 2.44
N THR A 634 -27.13 0.34 1.24
CA THR A 634 -27.55 1.01 0.01
C THR A 634 -29.03 0.81 -0.28
N PHE A 635 -29.68 1.86 -0.73
CA PHE A 635 -31.07 1.90 -1.19
C PHE A 635 -31.12 2.24 -2.68
N ASN A 636 -32.17 1.70 -3.37
CA ASN A 636 -32.50 2.03 -4.75
C ASN A 636 -33.86 2.75 -4.78
N PHE A 637 -33.86 4.04 -5.13
CA PHE A 637 -35.06 4.82 -5.35
C PHE A 637 -35.58 4.61 -6.77
N THR A 638 -36.63 3.81 -6.91
CA THR A 638 -37.14 3.37 -8.21
C THR A 638 -37.69 4.49 -9.08
N ALA A 639 -38.18 5.59 -8.48
CA ALA A 639 -38.63 6.78 -9.18
C ALA A 639 -37.49 7.70 -9.66
N GLY A 640 -36.24 7.40 -9.26
CA GLY A 640 -35.07 8.20 -9.61
C GLY A 640 -35.11 9.61 -9.00
N GLY A 641 -34.55 10.57 -9.72
CA GLY A 641 -34.41 11.96 -9.27
C GLY A 641 -32.95 12.39 -9.30
N ASP A 642 -32.49 13.14 -8.29
CA ASP A 642 -31.11 13.61 -8.21
C ASP A 642 -30.10 12.46 -8.04
N PHE A 643 -30.57 11.36 -7.45
CA PHE A 643 -29.85 10.07 -7.43
C PHE A 643 -30.84 8.91 -7.32
N SER A 644 -30.48 7.76 -7.93
CA SER A 644 -31.25 6.52 -7.83
C SER A 644 -30.74 5.63 -6.71
N TYR A 645 -29.41 5.52 -6.55
CA TYR A 645 -28.80 4.73 -5.49
C TYR A 645 -28.17 5.66 -4.44
N GLY A 646 -28.45 5.36 -3.16
CA GLY A 646 -27.88 6.10 -2.05
C GLY A 646 -27.59 5.24 -0.85
N LEU A 647 -26.68 5.68 0.03
CA LEU A 647 -26.34 5.01 1.26
C LEU A 647 -27.21 5.54 2.40
N TYR A 648 -28.00 4.67 2.98
CA TYR A 648 -28.75 4.93 4.20
C TYR A 648 -27.82 4.95 5.41
N VAL A 649 -27.87 6.03 6.17
CA VAL A 649 -27.07 6.28 7.38
C VAL A 649 -28.01 6.69 8.50
N ARG A 650 -27.80 6.19 9.72
CA ARG A 650 -28.62 6.56 10.88
C ARG A 650 -27.82 6.76 12.14
N GLN A 651 -28.34 7.62 13.00
CA GLN A 651 -27.99 7.76 14.41
C GLN A 651 -29.17 7.24 15.22
N SER A 652 -29.11 5.99 15.64
CA SER A 652 -30.25 5.35 16.31
C SER A 652 -30.33 5.64 17.81
N ASP A 653 -29.19 5.97 18.41
CA ASP A 653 -29.06 6.28 19.84
C ASP A 653 -28.14 7.51 20.00
N SER A 654 -28.59 8.51 20.76
CA SER A 654 -27.83 9.75 21.01
C SER A 654 -26.55 9.56 21.84
N THR A 655 -26.41 8.41 22.49
CA THR A 655 -25.24 8.06 23.33
C THR A 655 -24.23 7.17 22.63
N GLN A 656 -24.53 6.72 21.41
CA GLN A 656 -23.68 5.82 20.61
C GLN A 656 -23.46 6.42 19.22
N ASP A 657 -22.32 6.10 18.63
CA ASP A 657 -21.98 6.58 17.30
C ASP A 657 -22.87 5.97 16.20
N GLY A 658 -23.25 6.79 15.23
CA GLY A 658 -23.91 6.38 14.00
C GLY A 658 -23.47 7.27 12.83
N TYR A 659 -22.66 6.73 11.92
CA TYR A 659 -22.12 7.47 10.77
C TYR A 659 -21.70 6.54 9.64
N ALA A 660 -21.49 7.10 8.45
CA ALA A 660 -20.80 6.46 7.33
C ALA A 660 -19.52 7.24 7.01
N GLU A 661 -18.43 6.55 6.80
CA GLU A 661 -17.14 7.15 6.49
C GLU A 661 -16.45 6.38 5.35
N PHE A 662 -15.96 7.10 4.35
CA PHE A 662 -15.11 6.58 3.29
C PHE A 662 -13.67 7.01 3.51
N GLY A 663 -12.70 6.13 3.18
CA GLY A 663 -11.26 6.41 3.28
C GLY A 663 -10.61 6.03 4.62
N SER A 664 -11.37 5.49 5.59
CA SER A 664 -10.83 4.98 6.86
C SER A 664 -10.57 3.47 6.86
N ILE A 665 -11.16 2.76 5.89
CA ILE A 665 -10.84 1.35 5.66
C ILE A 665 -9.67 1.33 4.71
N GLY A 666 -8.56 0.76 5.15
CA GLY A 666 -7.34 0.67 4.35
C GLY A 666 -7.63 0.05 2.99
N GLY A 667 -6.99 0.60 1.95
CA GLY A 667 -7.21 0.21 0.58
C GLY A 667 -8.41 0.83 -0.12
N TYR A 668 -9.30 1.50 0.59
CA TYR A 668 -10.43 2.23 0.04
C TYR A 668 -10.34 3.72 0.36
N GLY A 669 -9.27 4.36 -0.05
CA GLY A 669 -9.09 5.80 0.08
C GLY A 669 -8.94 6.46 -1.27
N LEU A 670 -9.16 7.76 -1.32
CA LEU A 670 -8.75 8.57 -2.45
C LEU A 670 -7.42 9.23 -2.11
N THR A 671 -6.42 9.03 -2.95
CA THR A 671 -5.20 9.82 -2.90
C THR A 671 -5.50 11.16 -3.54
N LEU A 672 -5.47 12.22 -2.75
CA LEU A 672 -5.55 13.59 -3.24
C LEU A 672 -4.14 14.19 -3.29
N LEU A 673 -3.86 14.97 -4.32
CA LEU A 673 -2.66 15.80 -4.39
C LEU A 673 -2.78 16.97 -3.39
N GLN A 674 -1.66 17.56 -3.00
CA GLN A 674 -1.72 18.84 -2.26
C GLN A 674 -2.47 19.88 -3.08
N GLY A 675 -3.50 20.50 -2.49
CA GLY A 675 -4.32 21.49 -3.20
C GLY A 675 -5.67 21.73 -2.55
N ASP A 676 -6.48 22.53 -3.23
CA ASP A 676 -7.81 22.93 -2.78
C ASP A 676 -8.89 22.11 -3.48
N TYR A 677 -9.87 21.63 -2.72
CA TYR A 677 -10.89 20.71 -3.18
C TYR A 677 -12.27 21.11 -2.73
N ARG A 678 -13.27 20.61 -3.47
CA ARG A 678 -14.69 20.67 -3.13
C ARG A 678 -15.27 19.26 -3.15
N LEU A 679 -15.81 18.82 -2.03
CA LEU A 679 -16.64 17.61 -1.92
C LEU A 679 -18.11 18.05 -2.04
N THR A 680 -18.87 17.43 -2.92
CA THR A 680 -20.33 17.65 -3.06
C THR A 680 -21.07 16.33 -2.91
N TYR A 681 -22.29 16.38 -2.41
CA TYR A 681 -23.18 15.21 -2.30
C TYR A 681 -24.65 15.66 -2.28
N ASN A 682 -25.54 14.77 -2.65
CA ASN A 682 -26.98 14.94 -2.50
C ASN A 682 -27.48 14.11 -1.32
N ALA A 683 -28.49 14.59 -0.60
CA ALA A 683 -29.06 13.84 0.51
C ALA A 683 -30.55 14.12 0.70
N VAL A 684 -31.27 13.10 1.17
CA VAL A 684 -32.68 13.18 1.56
C VAL A 684 -32.87 12.70 2.99
N ALA A 685 -33.90 13.18 3.70
CA ALA A 685 -34.31 12.62 4.95
C ALA A 685 -35.03 11.28 4.71
N TRP A 686 -34.59 10.19 5.36
CA TRP A 686 -35.29 8.92 5.31
C TRP A 686 -36.60 8.99 6.09
N GLN A 687 -36.55 9.63 7.28
CA GLN A 687 -37.71 10.03 8.04
C GLN A 687 -37.41 11.26 8.90
N GLY A 688 -38.42 12.03 9.25
CA GLY A 688 -38.29 13.27 10.03
C GLY A 688 -37.64 14.40 9.25
N ASN A 689 -36.95 15.27 9.96
CA ASN A 689 -36.23 16.43 9.40
C ASN A 689 -34.82 16.53 9.99
N PRO A 690 -33.99 15.43 9.89
CA PRO A 690 -32.65 15.46 10.42
C PRO A 690 -31.75 16.39 9.62
N TYR A 691 -30.60 16.70 10.20
CA TYR A 691 -29.50 17.33 9.51
C TYR A 691 -28.43 16.28 9.17
N MET A 692 -27.61 16.55 8.19
CA MET A 692 -26.42 15.75 7.84
C MET A 692 -25.18 16.60 8.04
N LYS A 693 -24.31 16.16 8.92
CA LYS A 693 -22.96 16.70 9.09
C LYS A 693 -22.03 15.94 8.17
N CYS A 694 -21.37 16.65 7.25
CA CYS A 694 -20.31 16.09 6.42
C CYS A 694 -18.97 16.69 6.86
N GLU A 695 -17.97 15.84 7.06
CA GLU A 695 -16.63 16.22 7.49
C GLU A 695 -15.58 15.61 6.55
N VAL A 696 -14.58 16.41 6.20
CA VAL A 696 -13.36 15.94 5.53
C VAL A 696 -12.24 15.95 6.55
N LEU A 697 -11.55 14.81 6.69
CA LEU A 697 -10.55 14.60 7.71
C LEU A 697 -9.23 14.15 7.06
N THR A 698 -8.11 14.49 7.70
CA THR A 698 -6.84 13.83 7.42
C THR A 698 -6.93 12.34 7.78
N GLU A 699 -6.00 11.53 7.32
CA GLU A 699 -5.88 10.13 7.74
C GLU A 699 -5.83 9.99 9.27
N GLY A 700 -5.14 10.89 9.96
CA GLY A 700 -5.05 10.96 11.44
C GLY A 700 -6.31 11.47 12.14
N GLY A 701 -7.38 11.85 11.40
CA GLY A 701 -8.67 12.27 11.98
C GLY A 701 -8.81 13.77 12.25
N THR A 702 -7.85 14.61 11.84
CA THR A 702 -7.99 16.07 11.94
C THR A 702 -8.98 16.57 10.90
N VAL A 703 -10.00 17.33 11.33
CA VAL A 703 -11.00 17.91 10.44
C VAL A 703 -10.39 19.05 9.62
N LEU A 704 -10.47 18.95 8.30
CA LEU A 704 -10.00 19.96 7.34
C LEU A 704 -11.15 20.86 6.85
N GLY A 705 -12.36 20.34 6.86
CA GLY A 705 -13.55 21.07 6.47
C GLY A 705 -14.80 20.34 6.93
N SER A 706 -15.89 21.08 7.19
CA SER A 706 -17.16 20.49 7.57
C SER A 706 -18.32 21.36 7.13
N GLN A 707 -19.49 20.72 6.94
CA GLN A 707 -20.75 21.40 6.69
C GLN A 707 -21.90 20.62 7.33
N ILE A 708 -22.90 21.33 7.84
CA ILE A 708 -24.15 20.74 8.34
C ILE A 708 -25.29 21.30 7.51
N VAL A 709 -26.11 20.42 6.94
CA VAL A 709 -27.27 20.81 6.12
C VAL A 709 -28.53 20.09 6.59
N GLN A 710 -29.66 20.76 6.59
CA GLN A 710 -30.97 20.16 6.86
C GLN A 710 -31.39 19.31 5.65
N LEU A 711 -31.80 18.07 5.90
CA LEU A 711 -32.17 17.13 4.86
C LEU A 711 -33.62 17.38 4.36
N SER A 712 -33.77 17.44 3.05
CA SER A 712 -35.04 17.46 2.33
C SER A 712 -34.88 16.84 0.93
N PRO A 713 -35.96 16.34 0.28
CA PRO A 713 -37.27 16.05 0.89
C PRO A 713 -37.20 14.92 1.93
N ASN A 714 -38.24 14.80 2.75
CA ASN A 714 -38.47 13.62 3.57
C ASN A 714 -39.18 12.55 2.72
N VAL A 715 -38.52 11.43 2.50
CA VAL A 715 -39.06 10.34 1.66
C VAL A 715 -39.96 9.34 2.42
N ASN A 716 -40.22 9.62 3.73
CA ASN A 716 -41.13 8.85 4.59
C ASN A 716 -40.91 7.32 4.52
N ARG A 717 -39.67 6.89 4.56
CA ARG A 717 -39.25 5.47 4.48
C ARG A 717 -39.74 4.76 3.21
N SER A 718 -39.91 5.47 2.09
CA SER A 718 -40.35 4.92 0.83
C SER A 718 -39.23 4.95 -0.21
N LEU A 719 -38.98 3.83 -0.84
CA LEU A 719 -38.04 3.69 -1.98
C LEU A 719 -38.73 3.98 -3.32
N ASN A 720 -40.06 4.14 -3.35
CA ASN A 720 -40.82 4.35 -4.56
C ASN A 720 -41.11 5.86 -4.83
N VAL A 721 -40.36 6.73 -4.18
CA VAL A 721 -40.48 8.21 -4.33
C VAL A 721 -39.23 8.74 -5.02
N SER A 722 -39.40 9.94 -5.64
CA SER A 722 -38.28 10.61 -6.26
C SER A 722 -37.38 11.30 -5.25
N THR A 723 -36.08 11.30 -5.49
CA THR A 723 -35.08 12.08 -4.73
C THR A 723 -34.89 13.49 -5.30
N SER A 724 -35.72 13.92 -6.27
CA SER A 724 -35.65 15.27 -6.86
C SER A 724 -35.86 16.36 -5.80
N GLY A 725 -35.08 17.43 -5.89
CA GLY A 725 -35.04 18.49 -4.89
C GLY A 725 -34.31 18.09 -3.59
N SER A 726 -33.46 17.06 -3.68
CA SER A 726 -32.59 16.65 -2.57
C SER A 726 -31.67 17.76 -2.11
N THR A 727 -31.42 17.82 -0.80
CA THR A 727 -30.46 18.76 -0.22
C THR A 727 -29.08 18.51 -0.80
N GLN A 728 -28.46 19.57 -1.33
CA GLN A 728 -27.08 19.51 -1.80
C GLN A 728 -26.13 19.97 -0.69
N GLY A 729 -25.21 19.10 -0.28
CA GLY A 729 -24.10 19.46 0.59
C GLY A 729 -22.83 19.79 -0.20
N SER A 730 -21.99 20.68 0.35
CA SER A 730 -20.75 21.13 -0.31
C SER A 730 -19.70 21.52 0.73
N VAL A 731 -18.62 20.74 0.84
CA VAL A 731 -17.51 21.00 1.77
C VAL A 731 -16.28 21.43 0.98
N TYR A 732 -15.76 22.61 1.26
CA TYR A 732 -14.47 23.06 0.75
C TYR A 732 -13.38 22.73 1.76
N PHE A 733 -12.24 22.27 1.26
CA PHE A 733 -11.09 21.95 2.11
C PHE A 733 -9.77 22.05 1.34
N THR A 734 -8.68 22.26 2.08
CA THR A 734 -7.33 22.21 1.52
C THR A 734 -6.68 20.91 1.97
N ALA A 735 -6.20 20.10 1.02
CA ALA A 735 -5.32 18.96 1.28
C ALA A 735 -3.91 19.53 1.52
N PRO A 736 -3.37 19.48 2.76
CA PRO A 736 -2.10 20.11 3.08
C PRO A 736 -0.89 19.36 2.49
N SER A 737 -1.07 18.11 2.11
CA SER A 737 -0.07 17.26 1.45
C SER A 737 -0.74 16.27 0.53
N THR A 738 0.02 15.71 -0.40
CA THR A 738 -0.45 14.53 -1.16
C THR A 738 -0.57 13.34 -0.21
N GLY A 739 -1.74 12.70 -0.20
CA GLY A 739 -2.02 11.57 0.70
C GLY A 739 -3.48 11.14 0.71
N TYR A 740 -3.81 10.27 1.66
CA TYR A 740 -5.17 9.77 1.84
C TYR A 740 -5.98 10.69 2.75
N TYR A 741 -7.27 10.81 2.42
CA TYR A 741 -8.23 11.61 3.17
C TYR A 741 -9.48 10.81 3.47
N ARG A 742 -10.17 11.17 4.57
CA ARG A 742 -11.39 10.51 5.05
C ARG A 742 -12.56 11.45 4.89
N PHE A 743 -13.72 10.90 4.52
CA PHE A 743 -14.95 11.62 4.27
C PHE A 743 -16.06 11.00 5.10
N ARG A 744 -16.62 11.75 6.07
CA ARG A 744 -17.58 11.22 7.04
C ARG A 744 -18.90 11.96 6.95
N TRP A 745 -19.99 11.22 7.00
CA TRP A 745 -21.36 11.70 7.06
C TRP A 745 -22.05 11.19 8.33
N THR A 746 -22.52 12.11 9.17
CA THR A 746 -23.17 11.82 10.45
C THR A 746 -24.54 12.49 10.49
N PRO A 747 -25.66 11.76 10.63
CA PRO A 747 -26.95 12.36 10.91
C PRO A 747 -26.94 13.05 12.27
N VAL A 748 -27.39 14.29 12.33
CA VAL A 748 -27.40 15.13 13.53
C VAL A 748 -28.77 15.81 13.70
N ALA A 749 -29.10 16.23 14.93
CA ALA A 749 -30.42 16.71 15.27
C ALA A 749 -30.71 18.17 14.80
N ASP A 750 -29.66 18.98 14.73
CA ASP A 750 -29.79 20.42 14.44
C ASP A 750 -28.57 20.97 13.70
N SER A 751 -28.61 22.25 13.38
CA SER A 751 -27.54 22.98 12.70
C SER A 751 -26.24 23.13 13.51
N ASN A 752 -26.29 22.85 14.81
CA ASN A 752 -25.12 22.85 15.70
C ASN A 752 -24.40 21.51 15.73
N GLY A 753 -24.99 20.47 15.11
CA GLY A 753 -24.44 19.12 15.10
C GLY A 753 -24.71 18.32 16.37
N SER A 754 -25.78 18.65 17.08
CA SER A 754 -26.18 17.93 18.28
C SER A 754 -26.51 16.47 17.98
N ALA A 755 -26.11 15.55 18.86
CA ALA A 755 -26.53 14.16 18.76
C ALA A 755 -28.05 14.05 19.01
N GLY A 756 -28.67 13.03 18.43
CA GLY A 756 -30.08 12.74 18.60
C GLY A 756 -30.38 11.27 18.41
N THR A 757 -31.63 10.87 18.68
CA THR A 757 -32.06 9.48 18.54
C THR A 757 -32.96 9.34 17.31
N TRP A 758 -32.74 8.27 16.53
CA TRP A 758 -33.47 8.00 15.27
C TRP A 758 -33.38 9.14 14.25
N LEU A 759 -32.18 9.64 14.04
CA LEU A 759 -31.86 10.56 12.96
C LEU A 759 -31.43 9.73 11.71
N GLU A 760 -32.16 9.91 10.62
CA GLU A 760 -32.09 9.01 9.48
C GLU A 760 -31.98 9.77 8.17
N GLY A 761 -30.93 9.53 7.38
CA GLY A 761 -30.72 10.16 6.08
C GLY A 761 -30.16 9.20 5.05
N VAL A 762 -30.33 9.55 3.77
CA VAL A 762 -29.71 8.81 2.65
C VAL A 762 -28.87 9.79 1.85
N ILE A 763 -27.60 9.42 1.63
CA ILE A 763 -26.65 10.20 0.86
C ILE A 763 -26.38 9.53 -0.50
N GLY A 764 -26.22 10.32 -1.54
CA GLY A 764 -25.90 9.83 -2.89
C GLY A 764 -25.21 10.89 -3.72
N HIS A 765 -24.88 10.56 -4.97
CA HIS A 765 -24.29 11.48 -5.94
C HIS A 765 -23.05 12.22 -5.41
N ILE A 766 -22.15 11.50 -4.73
CA ILE A 766 -20.94 12.05 -4.10
C ILE A 766 -19.89 12.34 -5.18
N LYS A 767 -19.31 13.53 -5.15
CA LYS A 767 -18.24 13.95 -6.07
C LYS A 767 -17.18 14.75 -5.33
N ILE A 768 -15.94 14.60 -5.76
CA ILE A 768 -14.81 15.42 -5.34
C ILE A 768 -14.23 16.09 -6.57
N SER A 769 -13.94 17.36 -6.50
CA SER A 769 -13.31 18.14 -7.58
C SER A 769 -12.21 19.03 -7.01
N MET A 770 -11.12 19.19 -7.78
CA MET A 770 -10.09 20.16 -7.48
C MET A 770 -10.62 21.56 -7.81
N VAL A 771 -10.35 22.52 -6.93
CA VAL A 771 -10.70 23.92 -7.16
C VAL A 771 -9.57 24.57 -7.94
N SER A 772 -9.85 25.13 -9.12
CA SER A 772 -8.82 25.73 -9.98
C SER A 772 -8.09 26.89 -9.27
N ALA A 773 -6.84 27.13 -9.67
CA ALA A 773 -5.97 28.17 -9.09
C ALA A 773 -6.61 29.59 -9.12
N ASN A 774 -7.52 29.87 -10.06
CA ASN A 774 -8.26 31.14 -10.16
C ASN A 774 -9.36 31.26 -9.09
N ALA A 775 -9.78 30.18 -8.45
CA ALA A 775 -10.74 30.20 -7.34
C ALA A 775 -10.07 30.34 -5.96
N LYS A 776 -8.74 30.33 -5.89
CA LYS A 776 -7.96 30.44 -4.63
C LYS A 776 -8.19 31.74 -3.84
N GLY A 777 -8.80 32.77 -4.44
CA GLY A 777 -9.12 34.04 -3.76
C GLY A 777 -10.26 33.96 -2.73
N ASN A 778 -11.02 32.86 -2.66
CA ASN A 778 -12.27 32.80 -1.90
C ASN A 778 -12.36 31.69 -0.86
N ILE A 779 -11.24 31.00 -0.54
CA ILE A 779 -11.26 29.95 0.51
C ILE A 779 -10.98 30.61 1.85
N VAL A 780 -12.04 30.94 2.58
CA VAL A 780 -11.95 31.25 4.01
C VAL A 780 -12.02 29.92 4.76
N ASN A 781 -11.01 29.63 5.60
CA ASN A 781 -11.08 28.56 6.60
C ASN A 781 -12.30 28.81 7.49
N ALA A 782 -13.43 28.20 7.17
CA ALA A 782 -14.61 28.25 8.00
C ALA A 782 -14.48 27.18 9.11
N ALA A 783 -13.77 27.52 10.18
CA ALA A 783 -14.21 27.08 11.46
C ALA A 783 -15.56 27.76 11.70
N SER A 784 -16.60 26.94 11.66
CA SER A 784 -18.01 27.26 11.92
C SER A 784 -18.72 28.18 10.92
N THR A 785 -19.73 27.58 10.29
CA THR A 785 -21.08 28.02 10.07
C THR A 785 -21.48 28.88 8.89
N THR A 786 -22.60 28.48 8.42
CA THR A 786 -23.61 29.09 7.57
C THR A 786 -23.31 29.08 6.09
N SER A 787 -24.08 28.19 5.46
CA SER A 787 -24.25 28.09 4.02
C SER A 787 -24.40 29.48 3.36
N ILE A 788 -23.49 29.83 2.49
CA ILE A 788 -23.81 30.74 1.40
C ILE A 788 -24.43 29.83 0.35
N SER A 789 -25.76 29.81 0.28
CA SER A 789 -26.49 29.27 -0.85
C SER A 789 -26.03 30.01 -2.10
N ASP A 790 -25.83 29.30 -3.20
CA ASP A 790 -25.52 29.86 -4.51
C ASP A 790 -26.42 31.03 -4.81
N ILE A 791 -25.83 32.22 -4.90
CA ILE A 791 -26.55 33.38 -5.47
C ILE A 791 -26.53 33.12 -6.96
N GLU A 792 -27.68 32.69 -7.49
CA GLU A 792 -27.92 32.71 -8.92
C GLU A 792 -27.60 34.10 -9.45
N GLN A 793 -26.72 34.20 -10.43
CA GLN A 793 -26.49 35.41 -11.18
C GLN A 793 -27.76 35.74 -11.99
N SER A 794 -28.65 36.53 -11.41
CA SER A 794 -29.59 37.26 -12.24
C SER A 794 -28.82 38.41 -12.92
N ALA A 795 -28.79 38.37 -14.22
CA ALA A 795 -28.22 39.42 -15.05
C ALA A 795 -29.04 40.71 -14.91
N ASP A 796 -28.64 41.53 -13.95
CA ASP A 796 -28.99 42.95 -14.00
C ASP A 796 -27.87 43.77 -13.33
N HIS A 797 -26.99 44.32 -14.14
CA HIS A 797 -25.81 45.09 -13.77
C HIS A 797 -26.11 46.58 -13.71
N THR A 798 -26.60 47.14 -12.59
CA THR A 798 -26.55 48.58 -12.40
C THR A 798 -26.35 49.14 -10.99
N ALA A 799 -26.19 48.32 -9.92
CA ALA A 799 -25.80 48.86 -8.61
C ALA A 799 -24.92 47.88 -7.85
N ALA A 800 -23.77 48.34 -7.37
CA ALA A 800 -22.87 47.52 -6.52
C ALA A 800 -23.59 47.16 -5.21
N SER A 801 -23.84 45.85 -4.99
CA SER A 801 -24.44 45.38 -3.74
C SER A 801 -23.32 44.96 -2.80
N TRP A 802 -23.32 45.52 -1.58
CA TRP A 802 -22.37 45.28 -0.53
C TRP A 802 -22.97 44.38 0.56
N TYR A 803 -22.18 43.44 1.09
CA TYR A 803 -22.56 42.55 2.16
C TYR A 803 -21.43 42.43 3.20
N THR A 804 -21.80 42.20 4.44
CA THR A 804 -20.83 41.76 5.46
C THR A 804 -20.36 40.32 5.15
N LEU A 805 -19.28 39.88 5.75
CA LEU A 805 -18.81 38.47 5.62
C LEU A 805 -19.85 37.45 6.14
N GLN A 806 -20.79 37.86 6.97
CA GLN A 806 -21.90 37.04 7.46
C GLN A 806 -23.12 37.06 6.48
N GLY A 807 -22.99 37.66 5.29
CA GLY A 807 -24.01 37.68 4.26
C GLY A 807 -25.12 38.72 4.46
N VAL A 808 -24.96 39.62 5.40
CA VAL A 808 -25.96 40.71 5.64
C VAL A 808 -25.73 41.78 4.58
N LYS A 809 -26.78 42.08 3.77
CA LYS A 809 -26.77 43.14 2.76
C LYS A 809 -26.66 44.51 3.42
N LEU A 810 -25.68 45.29 2.99
CA LEU A 810 -25.50 46.66 3.43
C LEU A 810 -26.29 47.59 2.51
N GLN A 811 -26.90 48.65 3.09
CA GLN A 811 -27.70 49.64 2.32
C GLN A 811 -26.83 50.59 1.50
N ALA A 812 -25.52 50.68 1.80
CA ALA A 812 -24.55 51.51 1.09
C ALA A 812 -23.14 50.87 1.19
N ALA A 813 -22.18 51.41 0.43
CA ALA A 813 -20.78 51.04 0.55
C ALA A 813 -20.30 51.25 2.01
N PRO A 814 -19.59 50.26 2.60
CA PRO A 814 -19.15 50.37 3.99
C PRO A 814 -18.11 51.50 4.16
N SER A 815 -18.32 52.33 5.17
CA SER A 815 -17.41 53.40 5.56
C SER A 815 -16.46 53.03 6.70
N VAL A 816 -16.61 51.82 7.25
CA VAL A 816 -15.74 51.31 8.32
C VAL A 816 -14.68 50.43 7.68
N PRO A 817 -13.39 50.60 8.03
CA PRO A 817 -12.36 49.67 7.56
C PRO A 817 -12.68 48.22 7.95
N GLY A 818 -12.59 47.32 7.00
CA GLY A 818 -12.96 45.92 7.22
C GLY A 818 -13.05 45.12 5.92
N THR A 819 -13.40 43.86 6.05
CA THR A 819 -13.55 42.93 4.90
C THR A 819 -15.04 42.76 4.60
N TYR A 820 -15.45 42.99 3.37
CA TYR A 820 -16.84 42.98 2.89
C TYR A 820 -16.94 42.18 1.58
N ILE A 821 -18.14 41.87 1.17
CA ILE A 821 -18.41 41.24 -0.14
C ILE A 821 -19.10 42.28 -1.02
N MET A 822 -18.57 42.54 -2.21
CA MET A 822 -19.16 43.43 -3.23
C MET A 822 -19.28 42.67 -4.55
N ASN A 823 -20.49 42.50 -5.04
CA ASN A 823 -20.78 41.76 -6.27
C ASN A 823 -20.11 40.37 -6.31
N GLY A 824 -20.23 39.64 -5.20
CA GLY A 824 -19.67 38.28 -5.08
C GLY A 824 -18.15 38.20 -4.88
N LYS A 825 -17.44 39.34 -4.72
CA LYS A 825 -16.00 39.39 -4.48
C LYS A 825 -15.70 39.96 -3.10
N ILE A 826 -14.70 39.43 -2.43
CA ILE A 826 -14.20 39.97 -1.16
C ILE A 826 -13.42 41.25 -1.43
N VAL A 827 -13.79 42.33 -0.74
CA VAL A 827 -13.16 43.64 -0.85
C VAL A 827 -12.73 44.10 0.54
N ILE A 828 -11.49 44.55 0.64
CA ILE A 828 -10.99 45.17 1.88
C ILE A 828 -11.15 46.67 1.77
N VAL A 829 -11.99 47.22 2.63
CA VAL A 829 -12.14 48.67 2.81
C VAL A 829 -11.13 49.09 3.85
N ARG A 830 -10.21 50.01 3.49
CA ARG A 830 -9.13 50.52 4.37
C ARG A 830 -9.49 51.84 4.99
#